data_8fbf08bc7688b073feeba145e37a23b7
#
_entry.id   8fbf08bc7688b073feeba145e37a23b7
#
_cell.length_a   1.000
_cell.length_b   1.000
_cell.length_c   1.000
_cell.angle_alpha   90.00
_cell.angle_beta   90.00
_cell.angle_gamma   90.00
#
_symmetry.space_group_name_H-M   'P 1'
#
loop_
_entity.id
_entity.type
_entity.pdbx_description
1 polymer ?
#
loop_
_entity_poly.entity_id
_entity_poly.type
_entity_poly.pdbx_seq_one_letter_code
_entity_poly.pdbx_strand_id
1 'polypeptide(L)'
;MGFCAKVGVQVRKLETPLKPTWLGRLSRETIEYSLEVSRETSGRHCLRQRCLALHDRYFARHLESTAFLASLAKVCLIMEHKLIPPNAHFTMRNPRILWDKHRLHVPLEPTPLGCRSDSGRSLISLASSGIGGSNGHVVVEAAPEVPIPNGYPLSDMPILFPIGALTPRSVQSLSDSLLSLLMNDTSPAVLSQAVAHSRRARQHPWRTYFIFSPHLDQAPKVTAPVMAPSTPPPLIFVFAGQGPQHISMGRRLFYAYHSFRQTVLEMDAIYRSSVGMSLVESTGLFQGSASKIPEGIWSAEITLPAMTIVQIALYDLLLSIGVKPHALIGHSAGETALIYASGAGSKAMALELSIARARSMKLVESAENGMVALGCGVNTAARLIEQAKCKGEGVLEIGAINSPDAVLVSGSGNLLNHLVDVAKTDGIFARRVQSLVPSHSSLMDSCRKQYLEGVAAVFSRHSGLHRPTIRTYSTVTGQPRITTRFTPEYFWDNLRNPVDFYQRTKSVLDDSSSAVFIEISPHPALSPYISSFVEHTRVLCPMRRPKTQSDVDAEALAFTRTVGDLIVLGVNQIDLTALYGRSSRDPAYNIPYPFTERYFPMRIDGPRSQPGLPQDGSSLHLQVNARTHPDLAQHVINGEPIMPGAAFLDMVSEADSQPIHDFWHGNLLSVSFFRSCKWVRTRCGT
;
A
#
# COMPACT_ATOMS: atom_id res chain seq x y z
N MET A 1 1.22 -11.32 -6.51
CA MET A 1 2.44 -11.62 -7.27
C MET A 1 3.35 -10.41 -7.27
N GLY A 2 4.44 -10.44 -6.50
CA GLY A 2 5.43 -9.37 -6.42
C GLY A 2 6.66 -9.76 -7.20
N PHE A 3 6.61 -9.59 -8.50
CA PHE A 3 7.80 -9.70 -9.31
C PHE A 3 8.55 -8.36 -9.26
N CYS A 4 9.64 -8.30 -8.53
CA CYS A 4 10.66 -7.30 -8.76
C CYS A 4 11.50 -7.83 -9.94
N ALA A 5 10.98 -7.70 -11.18
CA ALA A 5 11.75 -7.99 -12.36
C ALA A 5 12.68 -6.81 -12.61
N LYS A 6 14.01 -7.02 -12.55
CA LYS A 6 14.94 -6.12 -13.23
C LYS A 6 14.78 -6.42 -14.72
N VAL A 7 14.01 -5.61 -15.41
CA VAL A 7 13.87 -5.69 -16.87
C VAL A 7 14.96 -4.83 -17.48
N GLY A 8 15.98 -5.46 -18.02
CA GLY A 8 16.94 -4.81 -18.90
C GLY A 8 16.50 -5.00 -20.34
N VAL A 9 16.00 -3.96 -21.00
CA VAL A 9 15.70 -3.98 -22.43
C VAL A 9 16.91 -3.41 -23.15
N GLN A 10 17.67 -4.26 -23.87
CA GLN A 10 18.66 -3.78 -24.84
C GLN A 10 18.08 -3.89 -26.25
N VAL A 11 17.82 -2.77 -26.89
CA VAL A 11 17.47 -2.69 -28.31
C VAL A 11 18.75 -2.35 -29.07
N ARG A 12 19.28 -3.30 -29.85
CA ARG A 12 20.33 -3.02 -30.83
C ARG A 12 19.74 -3.00 -32.25
N LYS A 13 19.96 -1.92 -32.96
CA LYS A 13 19.69 -1.81 -34.38
C LYS A 13 20.84 -2.44 -35.16
N LEU A 14 20.58 -3.50 -35.91
CA LEU A 14 21.57 -4.09 -36.82
C LEU A 14 21.64 -3.27 -38.12
N GLU A 15 22.81 -2.69 -38.41
CA GLU A 15 23.04 -1.81 -39.60
C GLU A 15 23.47 -2.56 -40.87
N THR A 16 23.27 -3.85 -41.01
CA THR A 16 23.63 -4.57 -42.23
C THR A 16 22.43 -5.15 -42.93
N PRO A 17 22.27 -4.93 -44.27
CA PRO A 17 21.13 -5.45 -45.04
C PRO A 17 21.28 -6.95 -45.28
N LEU A 18 20.33 -7.72 -44.74
CA LEU A 18 20.22 -9.18 -44.98
C LEU A 18 19.61 -9.45 -46.34
N LYS A 19 20.28 -10.27 -47.17
CA LYS A 19 19.75 -10.76 -48.43
C LYS A 19 18.69 -11.83 -48.18
N PRO A 20 17.61 -11.92 -49.01
CA PRO A 20 16.43 -12.71 -48.70
C PRO A 20 16.54 -14.16 -49.13
N THR A 21 16.61 -15.06 -48.14
CA THR A 21 16.23 -16.50 -48.30
C THR A 21 15.51 -16.91 -47.01
N TRP A 22 14.19 -16.73 -47.02
CA TRP A 22 13.41 -16.34 -45.85
C TRP A 22 12.97 -17.43 -44.87
N LEU A 23 13.02 -18.71 -45.14
CA LEU A 23 12.45 -19.72 -44.22
C LEU A 23 13.45 -20.69 -43.58
N GLY A 24 14.66 -20.79 -44.11
CA GLY A 24 15.68 -21.73 -43.58
C GLY A 24 16.78 -21.09 -42.73
N ARG A 25 16.97 -19.76 -42.77
CA ARG A 25 18.06 -19.06 -42.08
C ARG A 25 17.63 -18.39 -40.78
N LEU A 26 16.37 -17.99 -40.66
CA LEU A 26 15.85 -17.33 -39.42
C LEU A 26 16.06 -18.15 -38.15
N SER A 27 16.06 -19.48 -38.25
CA SER A 27 16.22 -20.36 -37.09
C SER A 27 17.66 -20.38 -36.54
N ARG A 28 18.65 -20.26 -37.40
CA ARG A 28 20.07 -20.35 -36.95
C ARG A 28 20.59 -19.01 -36.43
N GLU A 29 20.33 -17.93 -37.16
CA GLU A 29 20.77 -16.59 -36.76
C GLU A 29 20.04 -16.10 -35.46
N THR A 30 18.77 -16.43 -35.34
CA THR A 30 17.98 -16.09 -34.12
C THR A 30 18.51 -16.87 -32.88
N ILE A 31 18.86 -18.15 -33.08
CA ILE A 31 19.43 -18.95 -31.98
C ILE A 31 20.85 -18.49 -31.65
N GLU A 32 21.70 -18.22 -32.65
CA GLU A 32 23.06 -17.71 -32.43
C GLU A 32 23.02 -16.34 -31.77
N TYR A 33 22.16 -15.44 -32.21
CA TYR A 33 21.98 -14.12 -31.59
C TYR A 33 21.45 -14.23 -30.13
N SER A 34 20.46 -15.07 -29.86
CA SER A 34 19.94 -15.29 -28.51
C SER A 34 20.99 -15.89 -27.58
N LEU A 35 21.84 -16.77 -28.09
CA LEU A 35 22.95 -17.35 -27.35
C LEU A 35 24.07 -16.33 -27.07
N GLU A 36 24.34 -15.44 -28.03
CA GLU A 36 25.36 -14.40 -27.91
C GLU A 36 24.95 -13.33 -26.90
N VAL A 37 23.68 -12.86 -26.94
CA VAL A 37 23.12 -11.94 -25.97
C VAL A 37 23.04 -12.58 -24.57
N SER A 38 22.70 -13.85 -24.47
CA SER A 38 22.71 -14.57 -23.20
C SER A 38 24.11 -14.74 -22.61
N ARG A 39 25.16 -14.83 -23.45
CA ARG A 39 26.56 -14.85 -23.02
C ARG A 39 27.03 -13.51 -22.47
N GLU A 40 26.62 -12.41 -23.12
CA GLU A 40 27.02 -11.06 -22.69
C GLU A 40 26.30 -10.61 -21.40
N THR A 41 25.05 -11.02 -21.21
CA THR A 41 24.22 -10.55 -20.07
C THR A 41 24.31 -11.41 -18.82
N SER A 42 24.64 -12.71 -18.94
CA SER A 42 24.57 -13.69 -17.84
C SER A 42 25.92 -14.07 -17.23
N GLY A 43 27.03 -13.52 -17.74
CA GLY A 43 28.37 -13.90 -17.30
C GLY A 43 28.80 -15.33 -17.70
N ARG A 44 30.11 -15.62 -17.64
CA ARG A 44 30.69 -16.89 -18.13
C ARG A 44 30.23 -18.17 -17.41
N HIS A 45 29.55 -18.06 -16.28
CA HIS A 45 29.10 -19.21 -15.46
C HIS A 45 27.79 -19.85 -15.92
N CYS A 46 26.88 -19.13 -16.58
CA CYS A 46 25.61 -19.67 -17.04
C CYS A 46 25.75 -20.68 -18.23
N LEU A 47 26.90 -20.71 -18.89
CA LEU A 47 27.17 -21.56 -20.07
C LEU A 47 27.43 -23.04 -19.76
N ARG A 48 27.54 -23.44 -18.51
CA ARG A 48 27.74 -24.86 -18.15
C ARG A 48 26.44 -25.67 -18.04
N GLN A 49 25.28 -25.01 -18.09
CA GLN A 49 23.98 -25.67 -18.02
C GLN A 49 23.19 -25.52 -19.34
N ARG A 50 22.38 -26.52 -19.67
CA ARG A 50 21.64 -26.66 -20.94
C ARG A 50 20.75 -25.45 -21.20
N CYS A 51 20.95 -24.75 -22.31
CA CYS A 51 19.99 -23.73 -22.78
C CYS A 51 18.73 -24.40 -23.29
N LEU A 52 17.59 -23.98 -22.75
CA LEU A 52 16.26 -24.46 -23.15
C LEU A 52 15.67 -23.52 -24.19
N ALA A 53 15.37 -24.04 -25.37
CA ALA A 53 14.66 -23.29 -26.40
C ALA A 53 13.14 -23.52 -26.23
N LEU A 54 12.44 -22.50 -25.80
CA LEU A 54 10.99 -22.52 -25.68
C LEU A 54 10.39 -21.84 -26.92
N HIS A 55 9.70 -22.62 -27.74
CA HIS A 55 9.06 -22.14 -28.96
C HIS A 55 7.55 -22.44 -28.92
N ASP A 56 6.72 -21.40 -28.84
CA ASP A 56 5.28 -21.52 -28.61
C ASP A 56 4.40 -21.43 -29.87
N ARG A 57 4.86 -21.97 -30.99
CA ARG A 57 4.12 -21.79 -32.26
C ARG A 57 2.94 -22.76 -32.52
N TYR A 58 2.58 -23.67 -31.60
CA TYR A 58 1.69 -24.78 -31.96
C TYR A 58 0.30 -24.82 -31.31
N PHE A 59 0.01 -24.06 -30.27
CA PHE A 59 -1.32 -24.09 -29.66
C PHE A 59 -2.22 -22.90 -29.98
N ALA A 60 -1.64 -21.82 -30.42
CA ALA A 60 -2.39 -20.69 -30.95
C ALA A 60 -1.83 -20.36 -32.34
N ARG A 61 -2.68 -19.98 -33.29
CA ARG A 61 -2.27 -19.31 -34.51
C ARG A 61 -1.32 -18.18 -34.15
N HIS A 62 -0.39 -17.81 -35.02
CA HIS A 62 0.58 -16.75 -34.76
C HIS A 62 -0.12 -15.52 -34.15
N LEU A 63 0.23 -15.17 -32.90
CA LEU A 63 -0.45 -14.11 -32.12
C LEU A 63 0.06 -12.71 -32.50
N GLU A 64 0.78 -12.59 -33.63
CA GLU A 64 1.33 -11.30 -34.09
C GLU A 64 2.07 -10.55 -32.99
N SER A 65 1.68 -9.30 -32.72
CA SER A 65 2.27 -8.44 -31.69
C SER A 65 2.10 -8.98 -30.26
N THR A 66 1.14 -9.88 -30.02
CA THR A 66 0.90 -10.47 -28.68
C THR A 66 1.67 -11.76 -28.42
N ALA A 67 2.40 -12.29 -29.41
CA ALA A 67 3.20 -13.51 -29.26
C ALA A 67 4.24 -13.40 -28.12
N PHE A 68 4.86 -12.23 -27.97
CA PHE A 68 5.78 -11.96 -26.85
C PHE A 68 5.08 -12.04 -25.49
N LEU A 69 3.86 -11.51 -25.38
CA LEU A 69 3.09 -11.53 -24.13
C LEU A 69 2.71 -12.96 -23.72
N ALA A 70 2.34 -13.80 -24.67
CA ALA A 70 2.06 -15.22 -24.43
C ALA A 70 3.31 -15.95 -23.92
N SER A 71 4.46 -15.71 -24.56
CA SER A 71 5.74 -16.27 -24.12
C SER A 71 6.15 -15.78 -22.74
N LEU A 72 5.94 -14.51 -22.42
CA LEU A 72 6.21 -13.95 -21.11
C LEU A 72 5.30 -14.56 -20.03
N ALA A 73 4.01 -14.75 -20.32
CA ALA A 73 3.09 -15.42 -19.40
C ALA A 73 3.54 -16.86 -19.12
N LYS A 74 3.96 -17.60 -20.14
CA LYS A 74 4.52 -18.96 -19.98
C LYS A 74 5.78 -18.96 -19.12
N VAL A 75 6.69 -18.02 -19.30
CA VAL A 75 7.90 -17.87 -18.45
C VAL A 75 7.53 -17.61 -17.00
N CYS A 76 6.57 -16.74 -16.73
CA CYS A 76 6.07 -16.48 -15.38
C CYS A 76 5.54 -17.77 -14.72
N LEU A 77 4.72 -18.54 -15.44
CA LEU A 77 4.19 -19.83 -14.95
C LEU A 77 5.30 -20.86 -14.71
N ILE A 78 6.27 -20.97 -15.60
CA ILE A 78 7.44 -21.85 -15.43
C ILE A 78 8.20 -21.51 -14.15
N MET A 79 8.40 -20.22 -13.88
CA MET A 79 9.10 -19.77 -12.67
C MET A 79 8.29 -20.02 -11.40
N GLU A 80 6.99 -19.84 -11.47
CA GLU A 80 6.06 -20.08 -10.36
C GLU A 80 6.01 -21.56 -9.99
N HIS A 81 5.79 -22.43 -10.99
CA HIS A 81 5.69 -23.88 -10.79
C HIS A 81 7.05 -24.60 -10.71
N LYS A 82 8.15 -23.90 -11.00
CA LYS A 82 9.51 -24.48 -11.09
C LYS A 82 9.58 -25.67 -12.05
N LEU A 83 8.70 -25.69 -13.05
CA LEU A 83 8.53 -26.78 -13.98
C LEU A 83 8.39 -26.25 -15.41
N ILE A 84 9.17 -26.81 -16.33
CA ILE A 84 9.11 -26.52 -17.76
C ILE A 84 8.16 -27.51 -18.40
N PRO A 85 7.06 -27.06 -19.04
CA PRO A 85 6.14 -27.93 -19.73
C PRO A 85 6.79 -28.56 -20.98
N PRO A 86 6.33 -29.76 -21.43
CA PRO A 86 6.83 -30.40 -22.63
C PRO A 86 6.47 -29.60 -23.88
N ASN A 87 7.33 -29.67 -24.89
CA ASN A 87 7.04 -29.15 -26.21
C ASN A 87 6.14 -30.13 -26.96
N ALA A 88 4.94 -29.70 -27.33
CA ALA A 88 4.04 -30.49 -28.16
C ALA A 88 4.55 -30.58 -29.61
N HIS A 89 4.27 -31.70 -30.25
CA HIS A 89 4.56 -31.94 -31.70
C HIS A 89 6.03 -31.80 -32.12
N PHE A 90 6.99 -31.89 -31.22
CA PHE A 90 8.40 -31.94 -31.56
C PHE A 90 8.81 -33.40 -31.82
N THR A 91 8.86 -33.79 -33.11
CA THR A 91 9.14 -35.17 -33.50
C THR A 91 10.56 -35.38 -33.98
N MET A 92 11.18 -34.35 -34.60
CA MET A 92 12.50 -34.48 -35.23
C MET A 92 13.34 -33.20 -35.03
N ARG A 93 14.62 -33.38 -34.69
CA ARG A 93 15.59 -32.29 -34.59
C ARG A 93 15.93 -31.76 -35.99
N ASN A 94 15.96 -30.45 -36.17
CA ASN A 94 16.46 -29.86 -37.40
C ASN A 94 17.99 -30.13 -37.52
N PRO A 95 18.47 -30.83 -38.57
CA PRO A 95 19.89 -31.19 -38.70
C PRO A 95 20.81 -30.00 -38.97
N ARG A 96 20.27 -28.84 -39.34
CA ARG A 96 21.04 -27.59 -39.54
C ARG A 96 21.39 -26.88 -38.23
N ILE A 97 20.77 -27.25 -37.12
CA ILE A 97 21.05 -26.69 -35.80
C ILE A 97 22.14 -27.54 -35.12
N LEU A 98 23.19 -26.90 -34.65
CA LEU A 98 24.30 -27.58 -33.98
C LEU A 98 23.94 -27.83 -32.48
N TRP A 99 22.98 -28.76 -32.28
CA TRP A 99 22.38 -29.05 -30.97
C TRP A 99 23.40 -29.31 -29.88
N ASP A 100 24.39 -30.16 -30.12
CA ASP A 100 25.39 -30.55 -29.13
C ASP A 100 26.41 -29.42 -28.87
N LYS A 101 26.84 -28.72 -29.94
CA LYS A 101 27.74 -27.57 -29.83
C LYS A 101 27.17 -26.46 -28.93
N HIS A 102 25.87 -26.19 -29.07
CA HIS A 102 25.17 -25.14 -28.33
C HIS A 102 24.46 -25.69 -27.10
N ARG A 103 24.58 -26.98 -26.79
CA ARG A 103 23.94 -27.66 -25.65
C ARG A 103 22.44 -27.40 -25.58
N LEU A 104 21.76 -27.42 -26.73
CA LEU A 104 20.33 -27.18 -26.83
C LEU A 104 19.56 -28.44 -26.45
N HIS A 105 18.52 -28.26 -25.66
CA HIS A 105 17.60 -29.32 -25.27
C HIS A 105 16.15 -28.83 -25.43
N VAL A 106 15.31 -29.65 -26.06
CA VAL A 106 13.86 -29.43 -26.12
C VAL A 106 13.19 -30.45 -25.21
N PRO A 107 12.54 -29.97 -24.13
CA PRO A 107 11.86 -30.89 -23.20
C PRO A 107 10.66 -31.56 -23.88
N LEU A 108 10.59 -32.88 -23.82
CA LEU A 108 9.47 -33.71 -24.30
C LEU A 108 8.61 -34.18 -23.13
N GLU A 109 9.10 -34.03 -21.92
CA GLU A 109 8.42 -34.35 -20.67
C GLU A 109 8.54 -33.14 -19.71
N PRO A 110 7.64 -33.03 -18.69
CA PRO A 110 7.78 -32.01 -17.68
C PRO A 110 9.18 -32.05 -17.05
N THR A 111 9.91 -30.95 -17.17
CA THR A 111 11.32 -30.90 -16.76
C THR A 111 11.51 -29.86 -15.64
N PRO A 112 12.13 -30.22 -14.50
CA PRO A 112 12.40 -29.25 -13.44
C PRO A 112 13.26 -28.09 -13.91
N LEU A 113 12.92 -26.86 -13.49
CA LEU A 113 13.70 -25.66 -13.79
C LEU A 113 14.98 -25.65 -12.93
N GLY A 114 16.13 -25.98 -13.57
CA GLY A 114 17.41 -26.15 -12.89
C GLY A 114 18.45 -25.04 -13.11
N CYS A 115 18.15 -24.03 -13.90
CA CYS A 115 19.08 -22.93 -14.17
C CYS A 115 19.06 -21.91 -13.03
N ARG A 116 20.24 -21.59 -12.50
CA ARG A 116 20.39 -20.64 -11.38
C ARG A 116 21.41 -19.56 -11.74
N SER A 117 21.12 -18.31 -11.34
CA SER A 117 22.08 -17.22 -11.35
C SER A 117 23.09 -17.34 -10.20
N ASP A 118 24.08 -16.45 -10.16
CA ASP A 118 25.00 -16.33 -9.02
C ASP A 118 24.28 -15.99 -7.71
N SER A 119 23.09 -15.39 -7.81
CA SER A 119 22.18 -15.16 -6.67
C SER A 119 21.41 -16.41 -6.22
N GLY A 120 21.61 -17.57 -6.85
CA GLY A 120 20.90 -18.82 -6.58
C GLY A 120 19.46 -18.85 -7.13
N ARG A 121 19.03 -17.84 -7.92
CA ARG A 121 17.70 -17.70 -8.49
C ARG A 121 17.65 -18.18 -9.94
N SER A 122 16.48 -18.62 -10.41
CA SER A 122 16.31 -19.06 -11.79
C SER A 122 16.25 -17.88 -12.75
N LEU A 123 16.91 -18.03 -13.92
CA LEU A 123 16.92 -17.06 -15.01
C LEU A 123 16.33 -17.71 -16.27
N ILE A 124 15.44 -17.01 -16.95
CA ILE A 124 14.89 -17.41 -18.26
C ILE A 124 15.05 -16.26 -19.24
N SER A 125 15.55 -16.58 -20.43
CA SER A 125 15.75 -15.65 -21.54
C SER A 125 14.61 -15.79 -22.55
N LEU A 126 14.06 -14.66 -22.98
CA LEU A 126 13.03 -14.56 -24.02
C LEU A 126 13.57 -13.77 -25.19
N ALA A 127 13.39 -14.28 -26.40
CA ALA A 127 13.66 -13.55 -27.63
C ALA A 127 12.40 -13.48 -28.50
N SER A 128 12.17 -12.35 -29.13
CA SER A 128 11.09 -12.13 -30.09
C SER A 128 11.63 -11.43 -31.32
N SER A 129 11.23 -11.88 -32.52
CA SER A 129 11.65 -11.32 -33.80
C SER A 129 10.43 -10.82 -34.54
N GLY A 130 10.50 -9.61 -35.07
CA GLY A 130 9.47 -9.02 -35.93
C GLY A 130 9.82 -9.14 -37.42
N ILE A 131 8.80 -9.08 -38.28
CA ILE A 131 8.97 -8.92 -39.74
C ILE A 131 9.64 -7.56 -39.96
N GLY A 132 10.72 -7.54 -40.74
CA GLY A 132 11.51 -6.32 -40.96
C GLY A 132 12.82 -6.24 -40.15
N GLY A 133 13.18 -7.32 -39.42
CA GLY A 133 14.48 -7.45 -38.73
C GLY A 133 14.56 -6.81 -37.37
N SER A 134 13.43 -6.41 -36.78
CA SER A 134 13.40 -5.95 -35.38
C SER A 134 13.49 -7.15 -34.44
N ASN A 135 14.47 -7.15 -33.54
CA ASN A 135 14.63 -8.21 -32.53
C ASN A 135 14.56 -7.61 -31.13
N GLY A 136 13.79 -8.26 -30.26
CA GLY A 136 13.70 -7.93 -28.84
C GLY A 136 14.21 -9.11 -28.00
N HIS A 137 14.89 -8.80 -26.89
CA HIS A 137 15.38 -9.80 -25.95
C HIS A 137 15.16 -9.34 -24.51
N VAL A 138 14.68 -10.25 -23.67
CA VAL A 138 14.43 -10.00 -22.25
C VAL A 138 14.97 -11.16 -21.42
N VAL A 139 15.62 -10.84 -20.30
CA VAL A 139 15.99 -11.82 -19.29
C VAL A 139 15.12 -11.60 -18.06
N VAL A 140 14.44 -12.66 -17.63
CA VAL A 140 13.56 -12.66 -16.46
C VAL A 140 14.25 -13.46 -15.36
N GLU A 141 14.34 -12.87 -14.18
CA GLU A 141 14.89 -13.50 -12.97
C GLU A 141 13.77 -13.80 -11.98
N ALA A 142 13.79 -14.99 -11.37
CA ALA A 142 12.83 -15.33 -10.32
C ALA A 142 12.94 -14.36 -9.13
N ALA A 143 11.81 -13.99 -8.55
CA ALA A 143 11.80 -13.14 -7.35
C ALA A 143 12.54 -13.85 -6.18
N PRO A 144 13.19 -13.09 -5.29
CA PRO A 144 13.79 -13.67 -4.09
C PRO A 144 12.72 -14.36 -3.24
N GLU A 145 13.05 -15.53 -2.68
CA GLU A 145 12.22 -16.13 -1.66
C GLU A 145 12.34 -15.28 -0.39
N VAL A 146 11.24 -14.67 0.03
CA VAL A 146 11.20 -13.94 1.30
C VAL A 146 10.86 -14.95 2.38
N PRO A 147 11.71 -15.14 3.42
CA PRO A 147 11.36 -15.98 4.54
C PRO A 147 10.05 -15.49 5.18
N ILE A 148 9.12 -16.40 5.42
CA ILE A 148 7.94 -16.08 6.23
C ILE A 148 8.46 -15.93 7.65
N PRO A 149 8.34 -14.77 8.30
CA PRO A 149 8.58 -14.71 9.73
C PRO A 149 7.66 -15.75 10.38
N ASN A 150 8.19 -16.58 11.28
CA ASN A 150 7.39 -17.48 12.10
C ASN A 150 6.45 -16.62 12.94
N GLY A 151 5.34 -16.20 12.35
CA GLY A 151 4.31 -15.37 12.96
C GLY A 151 3.31 -16.24 13.71
N TYR A 152 2.76 -15.73 14.78
CA TYR A 152 1.61 -16.28 15.47
C TYR A 152 0.48 -16.59 14.49
N PRO A 153 -0.36 -17.60 14.76
CA PRO A 153 -1.47 -17.94 13.88
C PRO A 153 -2.38 -16.72 13.72
N LEU A 154 -2.37 -16.14 12.52
CA LEU A 154 -3.29 -15.08 12.12
C LEU A 154 -4.73 -15.60 11.96
N SER A 155 -4.95 -16.90 12.23
CA SER A 155 -6.25 -17.57 12.16
C SER A 155 -7.35 -16.84 12.93
N ASP A 156 -6.98 -16.10 13.98
CA ASP A 156 -7.92 -15.42 14.88
C ASP A 156 -8.00 -13.90 14.70
N MET A 157 -7.37 -13.37 13.65
CA MET A 157 -7.30 -11.92 13.43
C MET A 157 -8.21 -11.47 12.28
N PRO A 158 -8.77 -10.26 12.38
CA PRO A 158 -9.47 -9.63 11.26
C PRO A 158 -8.53 -9.41 10.07
N ILE A 159 -8.96 -9.85 8.89
CA ILE A 159 -8.19 -9.74 7.64
C ILE A 159 -8.85 -8.73 6.72
N LEU A 160 -8.04 -7.80 6.21
CA LEU A 160 -8.48 -6.77 5.27
C LEU A 160 -8.42 -7.28 3.83
N PHE A 161 -9.52 -7.15 3.12
CA PHE A 161 -9.63 -7.41 1.69
C PHE A 161 -9.92 -6.12 0.92
N PRO A 162 -8.89 -5.36 0.52
CA PRO A 162 -9.07 -4.19 -0.34
C PRO A 162 -9.31 -4.63 -1.79
N ILE A 163 -10.25 -3.97 -2.45
CA ILE A 163 -10.67 -4.25 -3.82
C ILE A 163 -10.56 -2.97 -4.63
N GLY A 164 -10.02 -3.08 -5.84
CA GLY A 164 -9.91 -1.96 -6.76
C GLY A 164 -10.25 -2.37 -8.18
N ALA A 165 -10.95 -1.49 -8.90
CA ALA A 165 -11.29 -1.70 -10.30
C ALA A 165 -11.45 -0.37 -11.06
N LEU A 166 -11.65 -0.47 -12.38
CA LEU A 166 -11.86 0.68 -13.27
C LEU A 166 -13.25 1.31 -13.14
N THR A 167 -14.24 0.53 -12.67
CA THR A 167 -15.63 0.98 -12.54
C THR A 167 -16.27 0.49 -11.24
N PRO A 168 -17.29 1.17 -10.68
CA PRO A 168 -18.01 0.70 -9.51
C PRO A 168 -18.64 -0.69 -9.70
N ARG A 169 -19.17 -0.97 -10.92
CA ARG A 169 -19.72 -2.29 -11.26
C ARG A 169 -18.67 -3.39 -11.13
N SER A 170 -17.46 -3.16 -11.65
CA SER A 170 -16.37 -4.14 -11.56
C SER A 170 -15.90 -4.34 -10.12
N VAL A 171 -15.91 -3.28 -9.29
CA VAL A 171 -15.64 -3.39 -7.86
C VAL A 171 -16.68 -4.29 -7.19
N GLN A 172 -17.97 -4.08 -7.47
CA GLN A 172 -19.04 -4.89 -6.89
C GLN A 172 -18.90 -6.36 -7.30
N SER A 173 -18.72 -6.64 -8.59
CA SER A 173 -18.57 -8.01 -9.11
C SER A 173 -17.36 -8.74 -8.50
N LEU A 174 -16.22 -8.04 -8.32
CA LEU A 174 -15.05 -8.61 -7.63
C LEU A 174 -15.32 -8.87 -6.16
N SER A 175 -16.08 -7.98 -5.49
CA SER A 175 -16.45 -8.14 -4.09
C SER A 175 -17.32 -9.38 -3.90
N ASP A 176 -18.34 -9.55 -4.75
CA ASP A 176 -19.28 -10.69 -4.68
C ASP A 176 -18.55 -12.01 -4.95
N SER A 177 -17.66 -12.03 -5.95
CA SER A 177 -16.85 -13.22 -6.27
C SER A 177 -15.91 -13.60 -5.12
N LEU A 178 -15.27 -12.61 -4.50
CA LEU A 178 -14.34 -12.84 -3.38
C LEU A 178 -15.08 -13.30 -2.12
N LEU A 179 -16.23 -12.69 -1.81
CA LEU A 179 -17.06 -13.12 -0.69
C LEU A 179 -17.56 -14.56 -0.87
N SER A 180 -18.06 -14.90 -2.07
CA SER A 180 -18.47 -16.27 -2.38
C SER A 180 -17.35 -17.28 -2.18
N LEU A 181 -16.12 -16.92 -2.58
CA LEU A 181 -14.95 -17.77 -2.38
C LEU A 181 -14.66 -17.98 -0.89
N LEU A 182 -14.65 -16.90 -0.10
CA LEU A 182 -14.35 -16.94 1.33
C LEU A 182 -15.39 -17.68 2.17
N MET A 183 -16.65 -17.66 1.74
CA MET A 183 -17.73 -18.42 2.41
C MET A 183 -17.56 -19.93 2.19
N ASN A 184 -16.86 -20.36 1.14
CA ASN A 184 -16.65 -21.76 0.81
C ASN A 184 -15.28 -22.31 1.28
N ASP A 185 -14.28 -21.44 1.49
CA ASP A 185 -12.93 -21.83 1.88
C ASP A 185 -12.27 -20.80 2.81
N THR A 186 -11.93 -21.24 4.03
CA THR A 186 -11.28 -20.41 5.06
C THR A 186 -9.80 -20.77 5.24
N SER A 187 -9.18 -21.42 4.26
CA SER A 187 -7.78 -21.85 4.31
C SER A 187 -6.78 -20.67 4.36
N PRO A 188 -5.49 -20.92 4.67
CA PRO A 188 -4.41 -19.92 4.62
C PRO A 188 -4.26 -19.20 3.27
N ALA A 189 -4.85 -19.74 2.19
CA ALA A 189 -4.96 -19.07 0.90
C ALA A 189 -5.68 -17.71 0.99
N VAL A 190 -6.55 -17.52 1.99
CA VAL A 190 -7.25 -16.25 2.29
C VAL A 190 -6.27 -15.09 2.48
N LEU A 191 -5.18 -15.30 3.22
CA LEU A 191 -4.15 -14.25 3.43
C LEU A 191 -3.45 -13.85 2.15
N SER A 192 -3.12 -14.84 1.32
CA SER A 192 -2.51 -14.61 0.01
C SER A 192 -3.41 -13.74 -0.88
N GLN A 193 -4.73 -13.96 -0.82
CA GLN A 193 -5.73 -13.17 -1.52
C GLN A 193 -5.75 -11.70 -1.05
N ALA A 194 -5.75 -11.45 0.26
CA ALA A 194 -5.75 -10.10 0.80
C ALA A 194 -4.55 -9.28 0.28
N VAL A 195 -3.36 -9.89 0.29
CA VAL A 195 -2.15 -9.26 -0.24
C VAL A 195 -2.24 -9.00 -1.75
N ALA A 196 -2.72 -9.96 -2.52
CA ALA A 196 -2.88 -9.81 -3.97
C ALA A 196 -3.88 -8.69 -4.32
N HIS A 197 -5.01 -8.64 -3.63
CA HIS A 197 -6.03 -7.61 -3.84
C HIS A 197 -5.56 -6.22 -3.42
N SER A 198 -4.77 -6.09 -2.35
CA SER A 198 -4.23 -4.80 -1.93
C SER A 198 -3.40 -4.13 -3.03
N ARG A 199 -2.64 -4.91 -3.79
CA ARG A 199 -1.85 -4.41 -4.92
C ARG A 199 -2.73 -3.93 -6.07
N ARG A 200 -3.76 -4.70 -6.41
CA ARG A 200 -4.73 -4.33 -7.45
C ARG A 200 -5.51 -3.08 -7.04
N ALA A 201 -5.94 -2.98 -5.80
CA ALA A 201 -6.66 -1.82 -5.29
C ALA A 201 -5.88 -0.52 -5.48
N ARG A 202 -4.56 -0.53 -5.26
CA ARG A 202 -3.70 0.66 -5.41
C ARG A 202 -3.55 1.17 -6.84
N GLN A 203 -3.81 0.31 -7.83
CA GLN A 203 -3.64 0.64 -9.26
C GLN A 203 -4.91 1.17 -9.91
N HIS A 204 -6.05 1.10 -9.22
CA HIS A 204 -7.35 1.41 -9.80
C HIS A 204 -8.01 2.61 -9.14
N PRO A 205 -8.82 3.39 -9.89
CA PRO A 205 -9.47 4.60 -9.37
C PRO A 205 -10.62 4.30 -8.43
N TRP A 206 -11.43 3.26 -8.68
CA TRP A 206 -12.53 2.89 -7.81
C TRP A 206 -12.10 1.85 -6.80
N ARG A 207 -12.34 2.10 -5.52
CA ARG A 207 -11.86 1.28 -4.42
C ARG A 207 -12.94 1.04 -3.38
N THR A 208 -12.85 -0.12 -2.75
CA THR A 208 -13.62 -0.50 -1.57
C THR A 208 -12.80 -1.48 -0.75
N TYR A 209 -13.33 -1.89 0.37
CA TYR A 209 -12.80 -3.01 1.14
C TYR A 209 -13.90 -3.68 1.95
N PHE A 210 -13.63 -4.88 2.41
CA PHE A 210 -14.32 -5.51 3.51
C PHE A 210 -13.30 -6.14 4.47
N ILE A 211 -13.77 -6.43 5.68
CA ILE A 211 -12.96 -7.09 6.71
C ILE A 211 -13.59 -8.43 6.98
N PHE A 212 -12.80 -9.48 6.83
CA PHE A 212 -13.17 -10.83 7.22
C PHE A 212 -12.63 -11.09 8.63
N SER A 213 -13.47 -11.56 9.54
CA SER A 213 -13.05 -12.01 10.87
C SER A 213 -13.69 -13.37 11.15
N PRO A 214 -12.90 -14.38 11.55
CA PRO A 214 -13.42 -15.71 11.85
C PRO A 214 -14.37 -15.73 13.05
N HIS A 215 -14.37 -14.68 13.89
CA HIS A 215 -15.20 -14.57 15.09
C HIS A 215 -16.49 -13.76 14.87
N LEU A 216 -16.73 -13.24 13.66
CA LEU A 216 -17.97 -12.54 13.35
C LEU A 216 -18.97 -13.54 12.74
N ASP A 217 -20.10 -13.75 13.44
CA ASP A 217 -21.22 -14.60 12.96
C ASP A 217 -21.94 -14.02 11.74
N GLN A 218 -21.59 -12.82 11.32
CA GLN A 218 -22.22 -12.13 10.19
C GLN A 218 -21.29 -12.11 8.98
N ALA A 219 -21.89 -12.24 7.80
CA ALA A 219 -21.16 -12.07 6.54
C ALA A 219 -20.46 -10.70 6.48
N PRO A 220 -19.22 -10.63 5.96
CA PRO A 220 -18.47 -9.38 5.86
C PRO A 220 -19.24 -8.32 5.09
N LYS A 221 -19.35 -7.13 5.66
CA LYS A 221 -19.99 -5.99 5.00
C LYS A 221 -18.99 -5.27 4.10
N VAL A 222 -19.28 -5.25 2.80
CA VAL A 222 -18.51 -4.46 1.82
C VAL A 222 -18.84 -2.98 1.99
N THR A 223 -17.83 -2.11 2.03
CA THR A 223 -18.06 -0.66 2.02
C THR A 223 -18.49 -0.20 0.61
N ALA A 224 -19.16 0.94 0.52
CA ALA A 224 -19.52 1.47 -0.80
C ALA A 224 -18.26 1.78 -1.64
N PRO A 225 -18.27 1.51 -2.96
CA PRO A 225 -17.18 1.88 -3.84
C PRO A 225 -16.99 3.41 -3.88
N VAL A 226 -15.75 3.87 -3.67
CA VAL A 226 -15.38 5.28 -3.70
C VAL A 226 -14.31 5.52 -4.75
N MET A 227 -14.38 6.64 -5.45
CA MET A 227 -13.31 7.07 -6.34
C MET A 227 -12.16 7.65 -5.51
N ALA A 228 -11.02 6.99 -5.54
CA ALA A 228 -9.82 7.48 -4.86
C ALA A 228 -9.32 8.78 -5.53
N PRO A 229 -8.85 9.77 -4.76
CA PRO A 229 -8.29 10.99 -5.32
C PRO A 229 -7.04 10.68 -6.15
N SER A 230 -6.80 11.47 -7.20
CA SER A 230 -5.61 11.34 -8.06
C SER A 230 -4.30 11.59 -7.31
N THR A 231 -4.36 12.48 -6.31
CA THR A 231 -3.23 12.79 -5.42
C THR A 231 -3.60 12.33 -4.01
N PRO A 232 -2.80 11.46 -3.36
CA PRO A 232 -3.05 11.05 -1.98
C PRO A 232 -3.11 12.27 -1.04
N PRO A 233 -4.06 12.29 -0.10
CA PRO A 233 -4.15 13.37 0.88
C PRO A 233 -2.94 13.35 1.84
N PRO A 234 -2.49 14.51 2.32
CA PRO A 234 -1.48 14.56 3.36
C PRO A 234 -2.01 13.97 4.66
N LEU A 235 -1.21 13.09 5.29
CA LEU A 235 -1.54 12.42 6.53
C LEU A 235 -0.99 13.22 7.73
N ILE A 236 -1.84 13.55 8.67
CA ILE A 236 -1.48 14.27 9.90
C ILE A 236 -1.64 13.32 11.07
N PHE A 237 -0.54 13.00 11.75
CA PHE A 237 -0.61 12.16 12.93
C PHE A 237 -0.81 13.03 14.18
N VAL A 238 -1.85 12.69 14.95
CA VAL A 238 -2.29 13.43 16.13
C VAL A 238 -2.03 12.61 17.38
N PHE A 239 -1.08 13.01 18.21
CA PHE A 239 -0.71 12.32 19.42
C PHE A 239 -1.55 12.84 20.60
N ALA A 240 -2.42 12.00 21.13
CA ALA A 240 -3.29 12.36 22.24
C ALA A 240 -2.54 12.45 23.56
N GLY A 241 -3.06 13.27 24.50
CA GLY A 241 -2.61 13.32 25.88
C GLY A 241 -3.13 12.14 26.71
N GLN A 242 -3.09 12.31 28.06
CA GLN A 242 -3.70 11.36 28.99
C GLN A 242 -5.24 11.39 28.90
N GLY A 243 -5.89 10.27 29.21
CA GLY A 243 -7.35 10.12 29.23
C GLY A 243 -7.87 8.90 28.45
N PRO A 244 -7.34 8.59 27.25
CA PRO A 244 -7.78 7.43 26.48
C PRO A 244 -7.20 6.08 26.94
N GLN A 245 -6.33 6.05 27.93
CA GLN A 245 -5.74 4.81 28.45
C GLN A 245 -6.80 3.86 29.00
N HIS A 246 -6.57 2.57 28.83
CA HIS A 246 -7.39 1.50 29.38
C HIS A 246 -6.58 0.21 29.52
N ILE A 247 -7.07 -0.68 30.38
CA ILE A 247 -6.37 -1.88 30.85
C ILE A 247 -6.01 -2.88 29.72
N SER A 248 -6.77 -2.91 28.65
CA SER A 248 -6.55 -3.82 27.51
C SER A 248 -5.86 -3.15 26.31
N MET A 249 -5.42 -1.86 26.47
CA MET A 249 -4.82 -1.13 25.36
C MET A 249 -3.58 -1.80 24.80
N GLY A 250 -3.50 -1.89 23.47
CA GLY A 250 -2.39 -2.47 22.73
C GLY A 250 -2.26 -3.99 22.84
N ARG A 251 -3.10 -4.65 23.63
CA ARG A 251 -2.98 -6.09 23.87
C ARG A 251 -3.17 -6.91 22.60
N ARG A 252 -4.21 -6.63 21.84
CA ARG A 252 -4.50 -7.38 20.61
C ARG A 252 -3.43 -7.11 19.54
N LEU A 253 -2.97 -5.86 19.40
CA LEU A 253 -1.90 -5.50 18.47
C LEU A 253 -0.54 -6.10 18.87
N PHE A 254 -0.27 -6.20 20.17
CA PHE A 254 0.96 -6.83 20.69
C PHE A 254 1.08 -8.30 20.28
N TYR A 255 0.00 -9.06 20.37
CA TYR A 255 0.01 -10.46 19.93
C TYR A 255 -0.01 -10.60 18.40
N ALA A 256 -0.71 -9.72 17.71
CA ALA A 256 -0.91 -9.81 16.28
C ALA A 256 0.30 -9.36 15.44
N TYR A 257 0.91 -8.24 15.81
CA TYR A 257 1.87 -7.56 14.94
C TYR A 257 3.26 -7.52 15.54
N HIS A 258 4.21 -8.15 14.84
CA HIS A 258 5.60 -8.23 15.30
C HIS A 258 6.23 -6.85 15.55
N SER A 259 6.03 -5.90 14.65
CA SER A 259 6.58 -4.55 14.78
C SER A 259 6.08 -3.84 16.05
N PHE A 260 4.78 -3.93 16.34
CA PHE A 260 4.19 -3.34 17.56
C PHE A 260 4.78 -3.99 18.82
N ARG A 261 4.79 -5.33 18.86
CA ARG A 261 5.36 -6.09 19.98
C ARG A 261 6.82 -5.77 20.22
N GLN A 262 7.63 -5.72 19.17
CA GLN A 262 9.06 -5.43 19.26
C GLN A 262 9.28 -4.04 19.88
N THR A 263 8.54 -3.02 19.43
CA THR A 263 8.66 -1.67 19.98
C THR A 263 8.21 -1.61 21.46
N VAL A 264 7.13 -2.29 21.82
CA VAL A 264 6.70 -2.34 23.24
C VAL A 264 7.79 -2.96 24.12
N LEU A 265 8.37 -4.11 23.71
CA LEU A 265 9.41 -4.78 24.49
C LEU A 265 10.71 -3.97 24.54
N GLU A 266 11.10 -3.31 23.46
CA GLU A 266 12.25 -2.39 23.43
C GLU A 266 12.05 -1.24 24.44
N MET A 267 10.88 -0.62 24.41
CA MET A 267 10.59 0.48 25.31
C MET A 267 10.40 0.04 26.78
N ASP A 268 9.88 -1.16 27.03
CA ASP A 268 9.83 -1.72 28.39
C ASP A 268 11.25 -2.00 28.93
N ALA A 269 12.17 -2.44 28.11
CA ALA A 269 13.58 -2.58 28.50
C ALA A 269 14.22 -1.22 28.88
N ILE A 270 13.91 -0.16 28.12
CA ILE A 270 14.34 1.21 28.44
C ILE A 270 13.69 1.68 29.76
N TYR A 271 12.40 1.41 29.97
CA TYR A 271 11.71 1.75 31.21
C TYR A 271 12.33 1.04 32.41
N ARG A 272 12.61 -0.28 32.26
CA ARG A 272 13.29 -1.09 33.30
C ARG A 272 14.65 -0.51 33.65
N SER A 273 15.42 -0.07 32.69
CA SER A 273 16.71 0.59 32.90
C SER A 273 16.57 1.92 33.65
N SER A 274 15.50 2.69 33.43
CA SER A 274 15.32 4.02 34.01
C SER A 274 14.60 4.01 35.37
N VAL A 275 13.80 2.96 35.65
CA VAL A 275 12.92 2.89 36.84
C VAL A 275 13.28 1.71 37.74
N GLY A 276 14.01 0.71 37.25
CA GLY A 276 14.41 -0.49 38.00
C GLY A 276 13.41 -1.64 37.91
N MET A 277 12.27 -1.47 37.25
CA MET A 277 11.24 -2.51 37.06
C MET A 277 10.63 -2.46 35.68
N SER A 278 10.10 -3.58 35.20
CA SER A 278 9.31 -3.62 33.95
C SER A 278 7.93 -3.01 34.18
N LEU A 279 7.52 -2.12 33.28
CA LEU A 279 6.15 -1.60 33.25
C LEU A 279 5.17 -2.71 32.88
N VAL A 280 5.51 -3.51 31.87
CA VAL A 280 4.68 -4.60 31.35
C VAL A 280 4.44 -5.66 32.41
N GLU A 281 5.50 -6.14 33.08
CA GLU A 281 5.39 -7.18 34.13
C GLU A 281 4.70 -6.69 35.39
N SER A 282 4.98 -5.44 35.82
CA SER A 282 4.41 -4.87 37.05
C SER A 282 2.92 -4.53 36.91
N THR A 283 2.48 -4.14 35.72
CA THR A 283 1.10 -3.71 35.47
C THR A 283 0.24 -4.75 34.78
N GLY A 284 0.83 -5.69 34.06
CA GLY A 284 0.11 -6.64 33.17
C GLY A 284 -0.45 -5.99 31.89
N LEU A 285 -0.06 -4.75 31.57
CA LEU A 285 -0.39 -4.10 30.30
C LEU A 285 0.27 -4.84 29.15
N PHE A 286 -0.39 -4.87 27.98
CA PHE A 286 0.04 -5.53 26.74
C PHE A 286 0.11 -7.05 26.80
N GLN A 287 0.37 -7.66 27.97
CA GLN A 287 0.52 -9.10 28.15
C GLN A 287 -0.40 -9.60 29.28
N GLY A 288 -0.77 -10.88 29.20
CA GLY A 288 -1.52 -11.58 30.24
C GLY A 288 -3.04 -11.36 30.18
N SER A 289 -3.75 -12.15 30.99
CA SER A 289 -5.21 -12.18 31.03
C SER A 289 -5.81 -11.18 32.03
N ALA A 290 -5.07 -10.76 33.03
CA ALA A 290 -5.53 -9.84 34.05
C ALA A 290 -4.52 -8.70 34.27
N SER A 291 -5.02 -7.48 34.39
CA SER A 291 -4.18 -6.35 34.79
C SER A 291 -3.94 -6.37 36.28
N LYS A 292 -2.74 -5.99 36.70
CA LYS A 292 -2.35 -5.77 38.06
C LYS A 292 -2.61 -4.29 38.52
N ILE A 293 -3.14 -3.47 37.61
CA ILE A 293 -3.51 -2.08 37.93
C ILE A 293 -4.90 -2.08 38.57
N PRO A 294 -5.09 -1.42 39.71
CA PRO A 294 -6.41 -1.24 40.31
C PRO A 294 -7.38 -0.55 39.34
N GLU A 295 -8.66 -0.88 39.44
CA GLU A 295 -9.69 -0.14 38.72
C GLU A 295 -9.73 1.32 39.19
N GLY A 296 -9.97 2.25 38.28
CA GLY A 296 -10.10 3.67 38.57
C GLY A 296 -9.04 4.54 37.92
N ILE A 297 -8.62 5.61 38.62
CA ILE A 297 -7.66 6.58 38.09
C ILE A 297 -6.25 6.04 38.31
N TRP A 298 -5.49 5.92 37.24
CA TRP A 298 -4.09 5.50 37.27
C TRP A 298 -3.19 6.66 37.68
N SER A 299 -2.15 6.37 38.46
CA SER A 299 -1.08 7.33 38.75
C SER A 299 -0.44 7.82 37.44
N ALA A 300 0.00 9.08 37.42
CA ALA A 300 0.76 9.67 36.34
C ALA A 300 2.00 8.84 35.96
N GLU A 301 2.65 8.21 36.96
CA GLU A 301 3.85 7.38 36.78
C GLU A 301 3.61 6.10 35.97
N ILE A 302 2.37 5.62 35.92
CA ILE A 302 1.96 4.49 35.05
C ILE A 302 1.39 5.04 33.74
N THR A 303 0.49 6.00 33.80
CA THR A 303 -0.28 6.52 32.68
C THR A 303 0.60 7.08 31.58
N LEU A 304 1.53 7.99 31.92
CA LEU A 304 2.29 8.71 30.91
C LEU A 304 3.29 7.82 30.18
N PRO A 305 4.13 6.98 30.83
CA PRO A 305 5.00 6.05 30.15
C PRO A 305 4.22 5.03 29.32
N ALA A 306 3.12 4.48 29.84
CA ALA A 306 2.29 3.53 29.11
C ALA A 306 1.70 4.14 27.82
N MET A 307 1.20 5.38 27.89
CA MET A 307 0.70 6.12 26.72
C MET A 307 1.81 6.37 25.72
N THR A 308 2.99 6.79 26.15
CA THR A 308 4.14 7.03 25.26
C THR A 308 4.57 5.74 24.55
N ILE A 309 4.57 4.59 25.26
CA ILE A 309 4.89 3.28 24.67
C ILE A 309 3.87 2.91 23.59
N VAL A 310 2.56 2.99 23.90
CA VAL A 310 1.50 2.68 22.92
C VAL A 310 1.60 3.57 21.68
N GLN A 311 1.80 4.86 21.89
CA GLN A 311 1.87 5.83 20.78
C GLN A 311 3.05 5.56 19.87
N ILE A 312 4.23 5.30 20.42
CA ILE A 312 5.42 5.00 19.63
C ILE A 312 5.29 3.63 18.95
N ALA A 313 4.74 2.62 19.62
CA ALA A 313 4.51 1.31 19.04
C ALA A 313 3.49 1.36 17.88
N LEU A 314 2.42 2.14 18.02
CA LEU A 314 1.43 2.35 16.96
C LEU A 314 2.02 3.16 15.79
N TYR A 315 2.83 4.17 16.08
CA TYR A 315 3.55 4.95 15.07
C TYR A 315 4.48 4.03 14.24
N ASP A 316 5.31 3.21 14.89
CA ASP A 316 6.22 2.27 14.24
C ASP A 316 5.46 1.22 13.40
N LEU A 317 4.32 0.72 13.92
CA LEU A 317 3.47 -0.21 13.19
C LEU A 317 2.94 0.42 11.90
N LEU A 318 2.45 1.67 11.94
CA LEU A 318 1.98 2.39 10.76
C LEU A 318 3.12 2.64 9.76
N LEU A 319 4.31 3.02 10.23
CA LEU A 319 5.48 3.17 9.38
C LEU A 319 5.88 1.86 8.70
N SER A 320 5.81 0.74 9.42
CA SER A 320 6.20 -0.59 8.91
C SER A 320 5.36 -1.04 7.71
N ILE A 321 4.13 -0.56 7.61
CA ILE A 321 3.22 -0.82 6.47
C ILE A 321 3.24 0.29 5.41
N GLY A 322 4.16 1.26 5.53
CA GLY A 322 4.30 2.35 4.57
C GLY A 322 3.38 3.56 4.80
N VAL A 323 2.64 3.64 5.90
CA VAL A 323 1.82 4.80 6.27
C VAL A 323 2.72 5.82 6.97
N LYS A 324 3.07 6.89 6.28
CA LYS A 324 4.02 7.92 6.75
C LYS A 324 3.31 9.26 6.98
N PRO A 325 3.61 9.96 8.08
CA PRO A 325 3.03 11.27 8.32
C PRO A 325 3.63 12.34 7.39
N HIS A 326 2.78 13.24 6.91
CA HIS A 326 3.17 14.48 6.28
C HIS A 326 3.49 15.56 7.32
N ALA A 327 2.73 15.55 8.41
CA ALA A 327 2.97 16.40 9.57
C ALA A 327 2.49 15.73 10.86
N LEU A 328 2.94 16.28 11.98
CA LEU A 328 2.65 15.83 13.33
C LEU A 328 2.06 16.95 14.14
N ILE A 329 1.14 16.61 15.04
CA ILE A 329 0.62 17.50 16.08
C ILE A 329 0.46 16.70 17.37
N GLY A 330 0.85 17.29 18.51
CA GLY A 330 0.65 16.70 19.83
C GLY A 330 -0.40 17.45 20.63
N HIS A 331 -1.07 16.77 21.54
CA HIS A 331 -1.95 17.37 22.52
C HIS A 331 -1.42 17.06 23.91
N SER A 332 -1.07 18.09 24.67
CA SER A 332 -0.61 17.93 26.06
C SER A 332 0.55 16.92 26.18
N ALA A 333 0.40 15.85 26.96
CA ALA A 333 1.39 14.81 27.16
C ALA A 333 1.76 14.07 25.85
N GLY A 334 0.90 14.09 24.83
CA GLY A 334 1.21 13.51 23.52
C GLY A 334 2.39 14.19 22.83
N GLU A 335 2.73 15.43 23.18
CA GLU A 335 3.93 16.09 22.64
C GLU A 335 5.24 15.43 23.08
N THR A 336 5.24 14.64 24.15
CA THR A 336 6.42 13.88 24.58
C THR A 336 6.82 12.83 23.52
N ALA A 337 5.86 12.16 22.89
CA ALA A 337 6.14 11.20 21.83
C ALA A 337 6.64 11.87 20.54
N LEU A 338 6.36 13.17 20.32
CA LEU A 338 6.82 13.92 19.15
C LEU A 338 8.33 13.98 19.04
N ILE A 339 9.07 13.92 20.17
CA ILE A 339 10.54 13.95 20.11
C ILE A 339 11.08 12.81 19.25
N TYR A 340 10.48 11.62 19.36
CA TYR A 340 10.82 10.47 18.52
C TYR A 340 10.15 10.57 17.15
N ALA A 341 8.84 10.76 17.10
CA ALA A 341 8.08 10.73 15.87
C ALA A 341 8.54 11.79 14.84
N SER A 342 9.00 12.94 15.32
CA SER A 342 9.53 14.02 14.47
C SER A 342 10.97 13.81 14.00
N GLY A 343 11.66 12.79 14.52
CA GLY A 343 13.09 12.55 14.27
C GLY A 343 14.03 13.46 15.08
N ALA A 344 13.52 14.15 16.11
CA ALA A 344 14.31 15.04 16.95
C ALA A 344 15.06 14.34 18.09
N GLY A 345 14.68 13.08 18.41
CA GLY A 345 15.32 12.27 19.45
C GLY A 345 15.01 10.78 19.31
N SER A 346 15.53 9.99 20.24
CA SER A 346 15.35 8.54 20.28
C SER A 346 14.08 8.13 21.04
N LYS A 347 13.68 6.86 20.94
CA LYS A 347 12.65 6.23 21.78
C LYS A 347 12.99 6.36 23.26
N ALA A 348 14.27 6.16 23.61
CA ALA A 348 14.74 6.31 24.98
C ALA A 348 14.52 7.72 25.51
N MET A 349 14.88 8.74 24.72
CA MET A 349 14.66 10.13 25.10
C MET A 349 13.17 10.43 25.30
N ALA A 350 12.29 10.00 24.39
CA ALA A 350 10.85 10.19 24.51
C ALA A 350 10.29 9.57 25.80
N LEU A 351 10.71 8.35 26.14
CA LEU A 351 10.25 7.65 27.32
C LEU A 351 10.81 8.28 28.63
N GLU A 352 12.07 8.65 28.62
CA GLU A 352 12.69 9.31 29.79
C GLU A 352 12.06 10.69 30.07
N LEU A 353 11.71 11.45 29.02
CA LEU A 353 10.94 12.69 29.16
C LEU A 353 9.55 12.44 29.76
N SER A 354 8.89 11.36 29.32
CA SER A 354 7.60 10.94 29.88
C SER A 354 7.71 10.56 31.35
N ILE A 355 8.76 9.84 31.75
CA ILE A 355 9.04 9.47 33.15
C ILE A 355 9.33 10.72 33.98
N ALA A 356 10.15 11.67 33.50
CA ALA A 356 10.44 12.91 34.20
C ALA A 356 9.17 13.75 34.44
N ARG A 357 8.29 13.84 33.40
CA ARG A 357 6.98 14.49 33.52
C ARG A 357 6.12 13.81 34.57
N ALA A 358 6.03 12.49 34.54
CA ALA A 358 5.22 11.71 35.46
C ALA A 358 5.65 11.88 36.92
N ARG A 359 6.95 11.82 37.21
CA ARG A 359 7.52 12.03 38.55
C ARG A 359 7.21 13.41 39.08
N SER A 360 7.28 14.44 38.25
CA SER A 360 6.98 15.82 38.67
C SER A 360 5.48 16.04 38.87
N MET A 361 4.64 15.46 38.04
CA MET A 361 3.18 15.51 38.18
C MET A 361 2.70 14.81 39.45
N LYS A 362 3.40 13.75 39.89
CA LYS A 362 3.10 13.05 41.16
C LYS A 362 3.16 13.95 42.39
N LEU A 363 4.00 14.99 42.37
CA LEU A 363 4.10 15.94 43.48
C LEU A 363 2.88 16.84 43.67
N VAL A 364 2.15 17.08 42.58
CA VAL A 364 0.94 17.93 42.55
C VAL A 364 -0.34 17.11 42.44
N GLU A 365 -0.21 15.77 42.42
CA GLU A 365 -1.34 14.85 42.41
C GLU A 365 -2.11 14.94 43.74
N SER A 366 -3.39 15.31 43.66
CA SER A 366 -4.27 15.45 44.83
C SER A 366 -5.72 15.13 44.44
N ALA A 367 -6.46 14.48 45.34
CA ALA A 367 -7.89 14.26 45.15
C ALA A 367 -8.69 15.57 45.06
N GLU A 368 -8.13 16.65 45.59
CA GLU A 368 -8.76 17.98 45.56
C GLU A 368 -8.50 18.76 44.29
N ASN A 369 -7.56 18.31 43.44
CA ASN A 369 -7.22 18.96 42.19
C ASN A 369 -7.83 18.20 41.00
N GLY A 370 -7.76 18.79 39.79
CA GLY A 370 -8.16 18.10 38.58
C GLY A 370 -8.58 19.01 37.44
N MET A 371 -9.41 18.47 36.59
CA MET A 371 -9.86 19.13 35.37
C MET A 371 -11.34 18.85 35.11
N VAL A 372 -12.05 19.79 34.49
CA VAL A 372 -13.45 19.69 34.02
C VAL A 372 -13.52 20.00 32.55
N ALA A 373 -14.12 19.09 31.78
CA ALA A 373 -14.48 19.32 30.38
C ALA A 373 -15.82 20.06 30.31
N LEU A 374 -15.87 21.15 29.59
CA LEU A 374 -17.05 21.98 29.34
C LEU A 374 -17.44 21.89 27.85
N GLY A 375 -18.73 21.71 27.58
CA GLY A 375 -19.31 21.73 26.21
C GLY A 375 -19.69 23.16 25.82
N CYS A 376 -18.74 24.07 25.82
CA CYS A 376 -18.94 25.46 25.40
C CYS A 376 -17.65 26.12 24.91
N GLY A 377 -17.79 27.27 24.26
CA GLY A 377 -16.65 28.09 23.80
C GLY A 377 -15.97 28.85 24.93
N VAL A 378 -14.77 29.40 24.62
CA VAL A 378 -13.87 30.11 25.54
C VAL A 378 -14.56 31.25 26.32
N ASN A 379 -15.36 32.08 25.63
CA ASN A 379 -16.02 33.21 26.29
C ASN A 379 -17.05 32.76 27.33
N THR A 380 -17.80 31.71 27.02
CA THR A 380 -18.76 31.10 27.97
C THR A 380 -18.02 30.46 29.15
N ALA A 381 -16.93 29.71 28.86
CA ALA A 381 -16.12 29.08 29.90
C ALA A 381 -15.52 30.13 30.85
N ALA A 382 -15.01 31.26 30.33
CA ALA A 382 -14.50 32.36 31.15
C ALA A 382 -15.59 32.95 32.07
N ARG A 383 -16.80 33.18 31.57
CA ARG A 383 -17.93 33.61 32.38
C ARG A 383 -18.29 32.61 33.50
N LEU A 384 -18.34 31.32 33.20
CA LEU A 384 -18.61 30.26 34.18
C LEU A 384 -17.52 30.17 35.25
N ILE A 385 -16.24 30.37 34.87
CA ILE A 385 -15.10 30.41 35.79
C ILE A 385 -15.27 31.55 36.78
N GLU A 386 -15.58 32.76 36.30
CA GLU A 386 -15.79 33.91 37.22
C GLU A 386 -16.98 33.72 38.17
N GLN A 387 -18.08 33.14 37.69
CA GLN A 387 -19.23 32.78 38.51
C GLN A 387 -18.87 31.73 39.60
N ALA A 388 -18.07 30.73 39.21
CA ALA A 388 -17.63 29.70 40.16
C ALA A 388 -16.68 30.28 41.24
N LYS A 389 -15.76 31.18 40.88
CA LYS A 389 -14.84 31.86 41.77
C LYS A 389 -15.55 32.72 42.84
N CYS A 390 -16.75 33.23 42.56
CA CYS A 390 -17.55 33.95 43.57
C CYS A 390 -17.98 33.06 44.74
N LYS A 391 -17.89 31.72 44.64
CA LYS A 391 -18.34 30.75 45.64
C LYS A 391 -17.23 30.17 46.51
N GLY A 392 -15.96 30.56 46.28
CA GLY A 392 -14.83 30.05 47.05
C GLY A 392 -13.48 30.56 46.55
N GLU A 393 -12.42 30.31 47.34
CA GLU A 393 -11.05 30.63 47.00
C GLU A 393 -10.37 29.45 46.27
N GLY A 394 -9.44 29.75 45.36
CA GLY A 394 -8.64 28.75 44.64
C GLY A 394 -8.37 29.14 43.18
N VAL A 395 -7.90 28.19 42.43
CA VAL A 395 -7.50 28.37 41.03
C VAL A 395 -8.50 27.69 40.08
N LEU A 396 -8.95 28.43 39.09
CA LEU A 396 -9.62 27.92 37.89
C LEU A 396 -9.03 28.61 36.66
N GLU A 397 -8.44 27.85 35.76
CA GLU A 397 -7.83 28.35 34.55
C GLU A 397 -8.22 27.49 33.33
N ILE A 398 -8.33 28.09 32.15
CA ILE A 398 -8.53 27.35 30.93
C ILE A 398 -7.26 26.56 30.66
N GLY A 399 -7.36 25.22 30.67
CA GLY A 399 -6.24 24.31 30.43
C GLY A 399 -6.12 23.85 28.97
N ALA A 400 -7.26 23.76 28.23
CA ALA A 400 -7.20 23.44 26.82
C ALA A 400 -8.40 23.99 26.04
N ILE A 401 -8.18 24.32 24.76
CA ILE A 401 -9.21 24.68 23.79
C ILE A 401 -9.18 23.63 22.70
N ASN A 402 -10.13 22.67 22.75
CA ASN A 402 -10.11 21.50 21.89
C ASN A 402 -10.92 21.69 20.61
N SER A 403 -12.03 22.45 20.67
CA SER A 403 -12.86 22.84 19.53
C SER A 403 -13.56 24.17 19.84
N PRO A 404 -14.30 24.77 18.90
CA PRO A 404 -15.09 25.99 19.18
C PRO A 404 -16.02 25.86 20.37
N ASP A 405 -16.52 24.64 20.64
CA ASP A 405 -17.53 24.33 21.66
C ASP A 405 -17.03 23.36 22.75
N ALA A 406 -15.68 23.21 22.88
CA ALA A 406 -15.11 22.30 23.86
C ALA A 406 -13.85 22.88 24.51
N VAL A 407 -13.96 23.17 25.80
CA VAL A 407 -12.90 23.74 26.64
C VAL A 407 -12.64 22.81 27.82
N LEU A 408 -11.37 22.70 28.23
CA LEU A 408 -10.96 22.05 29.47
C LEU A 408 -10.55 23.09 30.49
N VAL A 409 -11.07 23.02 31.71
CA VAL A 409 -10.71 23.91 32.82
C VAL A 409 -9.97 23.09 33.86
N SER A 410 -8.80 23.57 34.28
CA SER A 410 -7.96 23.01 35.33
C SER A 410 -8.08 23.82 36.61
N GLY A 411 -8.00 23.16 37.78
CA GLY A 411 -8.06 23.93 39.02
C GLY A 411 -8.21 23.11 40.27
N SER A 412 -8.58 23.84 41.35
CA SER A 412 -8.78 23.32 42.70
C SER A 412 -10.12 22.60 42.84
N GLY A 413 -10.17 21.53 43.63
CA GLY A 413 -11.29 20.59 43.70
C GLY A 413 -12.64 21.20 44.06
N ASN A 414 -12.71 22.06 45.06
CA ASN A 414 -13.97 22.67 45.45
C ASN A 414 -14.51 23.62 44.37
N LEU A 415 -13.63 24.43 43.78
CA LEU A 415 -14.02 25.32 42.68
C LEU A 415 -14.42 24.55 41.42
N LEU A 416 -13.79 23.41 41.15
CA LEU A 416 -14.19 22.53 40.04
C LEU A 416 -15.62 21.99 40.24
N ASN A 417 -16.01 21.65 41.47
CA ASN A 417 -17.38 21.23 41.77
C ASN A 417 -18.37 22.40 41.56
N HIS A 418 -18.05 23.60 42.07
CA HIS A 418 -18.85 24.79 41.81
C HIS A 418 -18.97 25.10 40.31
N LEU A 419 -17.89 24.94 39.56
CA LEU A 419 -17.92 25.12 38.09
C LEU A 419 -18.88 24.12 37.41
N VAL A 420 -18.87 22.87 37.83
CA VAL A 420 -19.82 21.86 37.33
C VAL A 420 -21.26 22.24 37.68
N ASP A 421 -21.52 22.72 38.89
CA ASP A 421 -22.88 23.09 39.31
C ASP A 421 -23.40 24.33 38.55
N VAL A 422 -22.54 25.35 38.38
CA VAL A 422 -22.87 26.55 37.60
C VAL A 422 -23.14 26.17 36.13
N ALA A 423 -22.28 25.36 35.52
CA ALA A 423 -22.48 24.92 34.14
C ALA A 423 -23.78 24.13 33.95
N LYS A 424 -24.11 23.22 34.90
CA LYS A 424 -25.38 22.48 34.86
C LYS A 424 -26.59 23.40 34.97
N THR A 425 -26.53 24.45 35.83
CA THR A 425 -27.60 25.42 35.96
C THR A 425 -27.86 26.17 34.66
N ASP A 426 -26.81 26.43 33.91
CA ASP A 426 -26.88 27.07 32.58
C ASP A 426 -27.18 26.09 31.45
N GLY A 427 -27.44 24.80 31.74
CA GLY A 427 -27.72 23.76 30.74
C GLY A 427 -26.51 23.37 29.91
N ILE A 428 -25.29 23.67 30.37
CA ILE A 428 -24.04 23.42 29.69
C ILE A 428 -23.48 22.06 30.14
N PHE A 429 -23.03 21.21 29.21
CA PHE A 429 -22.35 19.98 29.54
C PHE A 429 -21.08 20.25 30.33
N ALA A 430 -20.95 19.59 31.51
CA ALA A 430 -19.79 19.66 32.35
C ALA A 430 -19.49 18.28 32.96
N ARG A 431 -18.24 17.83 32.84
CA ARG A 431 -17.80 16.53 33.36
C ARG A 431 -16.36 16.61 33.91
N ARG A 432 -16.15 16.11 35.12
CA ARG A 432 -14.78 15.91 35.63
C ARG A 432 -14.03 14.89 34.81
N VAL A 433 -12.81 15.23 34.43
CA VAL A 433 -11.87 14.34 33.77
C VAL A 433 -11.24 13.41 34.82
N GLN A 434 -10.97 12.17 34.48
CA GLN A 434 -10.30 11.21 35.34
C GLN A 434 -8.79 11.52 35.42
N SER A 435 -8.48 12.63 36.10
CA SER A 435 -7.11 13.09 36.43
C SER A 435 -7.09 13.77 37.78
N LEU A 436 -6.10 13.46 38.57
CA LEU A 436 -5.86 14.10 39.90
C LEU A 436 -4.82 15.23 39.79
N VAL A 437 -4.39 15.56 38.57
CA VAL A 437 -3.38 16.59 38.32
C VAL A 437 -4.02 17.76 37.58
N PRO A 438 -3.88 18.99 38.08
CA PRO A 438 -4.42 20.20 37.45
C PRO A 438 -3.48 20.73 36.37
N SER A 439 -3.13 19.88 35.37
CA SER A 439 -2.22 20.25 34.30
C SER A 439 -2.70 21.51 33.56
N HIS A 440 -1.78 22.26 32.99
CA HIS A 440 -2.07 23.48 32.24
C HIS A 440 -2.68 24.60 33.10
N SER A 441 -2.20 24.73 34.34
CA SER A 441 -2.59 25.80 35.28
C SER A 441 -1.41 26.24 36.15
N SER A 442 -1.57 27.38 36.84
CA SER A 442 -0.58 27.89 37.77
C SER A 442 -0.28 26.95 38.95
N LEU A 443 -1.18 26.01 39.23
CA LEU A 443 -0.95 24.98 40.27
C LEU A 443 0.26 24.09 39.96
N MET A 444 0.66 24.01 38.69
CA MET A 444 1.86 23.26 38.27
C MET A 444 3.17 23.96 38.64
N ASP A 445 3.16 25.26 38.97
CA ASP A 445 4.38 26.02 39.27
C ASP A 445 5.16 25.44 40.46
N SER A 446 4.47 24.76 41.38
CA SER A 446 5.08 24.08 42.54
C SER A 446 6.08 22.95 42.13
N CYS A 447 5.89 22.31 41.00
CA CYS A 447 6.80 21.24 40.51
C CYS A 447 7.81 21.74 39.47
N ARG A 448 7.81 23.02 39.10
CA ARG A 448 8.63 23.60 38.02
C ARG A 448 10.11 23.25 38.10
N LYS A 449 10.71 23.50 39.29
CA LYS A 449 12.14 23.30 39.51
C LYS A 449 12.53 21.82 39.22
N GLN A 450 11.85 20.89 39.87
CA GLN A 450 12.14 19.48 39.76
C GLN A 450 11.90 18.98 38.31
N TYR A 451 10.85 19.47 37.65
CA TYR A 451 10.56 19.11 36.28
C TYR A 451 11.66 19.58 35.32
N LEU A 452 12.06 20.84 35.40
CA LEU A 452 13.14 21.38 34.55
C LEU A 452 14.48 20.67 34.80
N GLU A 453 14.83 20.38 36.05
CA GLU A 453 16.04 19.61 36.39
C GLU A 453 15.97 18.18 35.77
N GLY A 454 14.84 17.50 35.90
CA GLY A 454 14.62 16.17 35.34
C GLY A 454 14.72 16.17 33.84
N VAL A 455 14.06 17.10 33.16
CA VAL A 455 14.10 17.21 31.67
C VAL A 455 15.49 17.64 31.21
N ALA A 456 16.16 18.58 31.83
CA ALA A 456 17.53 18.99 31.50
C ALA A 456 18.51 17.82 31.63
N ALA A 457 18.35 16.97 32.65
CA ALA A 457 19.14 15.75 32.78
C ALA A 457 18.91 14.75 31.62
N VAL A 458 17.68 14.64 31.13
CA VAL A 458 17.40 13.84 29.93
C VAL A 458 18.13 14.43 28.71
N PHE A 459 18.00 15.73 28.47
CA PHE A 459 18.66 16.39 27.35
C PHE A 459 20.20 16.26 27.40
N SER A 460 20.80 16.27 28.60
CA SER A 460 22.24 16.09 28.74
C SER A 460 22.73 14.67 28.44
N ARG A 461 21.90 13.66 28.67
CA ARG A 461 22.22 12.25 28.33
C ARG A 461 22.06 11.94 26.87
N HIS A 462 21.19 12.63 26.15
CA HIS A 462 20.91 12.40 24.75
C HIS A 462 21.53 13.50 23.89
N SER A 463 22.62 13.17 23.18
CA SER A 463 23.28 14.11 22.27
C SER A 463 22.46 14.31 21.00
N GLY A 464 22.47 15.52 20.44
CA GLY A 464 21.82 15.84 19.18
C GLY A 464 21.31 17.27 19.10
N LEU A 465 20.84 17.66 17.94
CA LEU A 465 20.26 19.00 17.73
C LEU A 465 18.80 19.10 18.22
N HIS A 466 18.16 17.99 18.51
CA HIS A 466 16.75 17.88 18.93
C HIS A 466 15.79 18.69 18.06
N ARG A 467 16.10 18.74 16.76
CA ARG A 467 15.33 19.50 15.77
C ARG A 467 14.44 18.54 14.98
N PRO A 468 13.13 18.83 14.85
CA PRO A 468 12.23 18.06 14.02
C PRO A 468 12.70 17.99 12.56
N THR A 469 12.66 16.80 11.97
CA THR A 469 12.88 16.56 10.55
C THR A 469 11.57 16.44 9.78
N ILE A 470 10.49 16.07 10.49
CA ILE A 470 9.12 16.04 9.97
C ILE A 470 8.43 17.33 10.46
N ARG A 471 7.61 17.92 9.61
CA ARG A 471 6.79 19.09 9.94
C ARG A 471 5.99 18.82 11.22
N THR A 472 6.18 19.63 12.24
CA THR A 472 5.57 19.43 13.56
C THR A 472 4.89 20.72 14.01
N TYR A 473 3.61 20.62 14.41
CA TYR A 473 2.84 21.74 14.94
C TYR A 473 2.82 21.65 16.47
N SER A 474 3.12 22.78 17.13
CA SER A 474 3.07 22.87 18.59
C SER A 474 1.73 23.46 19.04
N THR A 475 1.13 22.86 20.07
CA THR A 475 -0.06 23.40 20.74
C THR A 475 0.28 24.34 21.88
N VAL A 476 1.57 24.60 22.14
CA VAL A 476 2.09 25.36 23.29
C VAL A 476 2.49 26.79 22.92
N THR A 477 3.34 26.86 21.90
CA THR A 477 3.91 28.17 21.51
C THR A 477 3.01 28.82 20.49
N GLY A 478 2.58 30.00 20.62
CA GLY A 478 1.75 30.71 19.61
C GLY A 478 2.21 30.61 18.16
N GLN A 479 3.28 29.85 17.87
CA GLN A 479 3.78 29.54 16.54
C GLN A 479 3.13 28.28 15.97
N PRO A 480 2.64 28.30 14.72
CA PRO A 480 1.95 27.17 14.13
C PRO A 480 2.84 25.95 13.87
N ARG A 481 4.16 26.09 13.90
CA ARG A 481 5.14 25.03 13.62
C ARG A 481 6.32 25.12 14.55
N ILE A 482 6.88 23.96 14.95
CA ILE A 482 8.18 23.93 15.61
C ILE A 482 9.25 24.11 14.53
N THR A 483 9.81 25.32 14.45
CA THR A 483 10.89 25.67 13.51
C THR A 483 12.27 25.54 14.13
N THR A 484 12.33 25.51 15.47
CA THR A 484 13.53 25.42 16.28
C THR A 484 13.66 24.05 16.94
N ARG A 485 14.71 23.86 17.73
CA ARG A 485 14.91 22.62 18.50
C ARG A 485 13.98 22.56 19.71
N PHE A 486 13.66 21.35 20.16
CA PHE A 486 13.07 21.14 21.47
C PHE A 486 14.07 21.49 22.56
N THR A 487 13.58 22.08 23.68
CA THR A 487 14.37 22.44 24.83
C THR A 487 13.64 22.02 26.12
N PRO A 488 14.32 22.00 27.29
CA PRO A 488 13.65 21.78 28.57
C PRO A 488 12.50 22.76 28.82
N GLU A 489 12.68 24.02 28.46
CA GLU A 489 11.68 25.09 28.66
C GLU A 489 10.44 24.84 27.83
N TYR A 490 10.62 24.31 26.58
CA TYR A 490 9.49 23.92 25.73
C TYR A 490 8.58 22.89 26.42
N PHE A 491 9.17 21.87 27.06
CA PHE A 491 8.40 20.87 27.81
C PHE A 491 7.78 21.39 29.06
N TRP A 492 8.41 22.39 29.73
CA TRP A 492 7.80 23.10 30.81
C TRP A 492 6.57 23.89 30.34
N ASP A 493 6.72 24.67 29.29
CA ASP A 493 5.62 25.44 28.69
C ASP A 493 4.46 24.53 28.28
N ASN A 494 4.77 23.36 27.74
CA ASN A 494 3.76 22.34 27.41
C ASN A 494 3.02 21.80 28.64
N LEU A 495 3.67 21.67 29.78
CA LEU A 495 3.02 21.21 31.02
C LEU A 495 2.18 22.31 31.67
N ARG A 496 2.65 23.57 31.59
CA ARG A 496 2.15 24.72 32.34
C ARG A 496 1.06 25.53 31.63
N ASN A 497 1.27 25.76 30.33
CA ASN A 497 0.42 26.67 29.55
C ASN A 497 -0.79 25.94 28.93
N PRO A 498 -1.86 26.68 28.58
CA PRO A 498 -3.03 26.12 27.93
C PRO A 498 -2.67 25.44 26.59
N VAL A 499 -3.35 24.33 26.26
CA VAL A 499 -3.25 23.63 25.01
C VAL A 499 -4.19 24.28 23.98
N ASP A 500 -3.64 24.94 22.97
CA ASP A 500 -4.43 25.54 21.87
C ASP A 500 -4.57 24.57 20.71
N PHE A 501 -5.29 23.48 20.93
CA PHE A 501 -5.43 22.40 19.94
C PHE A 501 -6.28 22.81 18.75
N TYR A 502 -7.37 23.53 18.97
CA TYR A 502 -8.28 23.97 17.92
C TYR A 502 -7.57 24.85 16.87
N GLN A 503 -6.89 25.92 17.33
CA GLN A 503 -6.20 26.82 16.41
C GLN A 503 -5.05 26.12 15.67
N ARG A 504 -4.35 25.18 16.32
CA ARG A 504 -3.26 24.44 15.68
C ARG A 504 -3.79 23.47 14.62
N THR A 505 -4.91 22.78 14.90
CA THR A 505 -5.57 21.93 13.91
C THR A 505 -6.08 22.74 12.72
N LYS A 506 -6.62 23.95 12.99
CA LYS A 506 -7.03 24.88 11.94
C LYS A 506 -5.83 25.34 11.08
N SER A 507 -4.69 25.66 11.70
CA SER A 507 -3.45 25.98 10.96
C SER A 507 -2.97 24.84 10.05
N VAL A 508 -3.20 23.59 10.45
CA VAL A 508 -2.92 22.42 9.59
C VAL A 508 -3.84 22.40 8.36
N LEU A 509 -5.13 22.73 8.55
CA LEU A 509 -6.11 22.77 7.45
C LEU A 509 -5.85 23.96 6.50
N ASP A 510 -5.39 25.11 7.03
CA ASP A 510 -4.98 26.26 6.21
C ASP A 510 -3.79 25.89 5.31
N ASP A 511 -2.85 25.08 5.81
CA ASP A 511 -1.72 24.56 5.03
C ASP A 511 -2.13 23.42 4.06
N SER A 512 -3.18 22.67 4.40
CA SER A 512 -3.59 21.44 3.69
C SER A 512 -5.06 21.13 3.92
N SER A 513 -5.94 21.73 3.11
CA SER A 513 -7.40 21.62 3.24
C SER A 513 -7.94 20.17 3.06
N SER A 514 -7.20 19.31 2.35
CA SER A 514 -7.55 17.89 2.13
C SER A 514 -6.93 16.94 3.16
N ALA A 515 -6.32 17.45 4.25
CA ALA A 515 -5.63 16.64 5.24
C ALA A 515 -6.52 15.54 5.85
N VAL A 516 -5.93 14.37 6.06
CA VAL A 516 -6.51 13.25 6.81
C VAL A 516 -5.80 13.15 8.15
N PHE A 517 -6.57 13.18 9.23
CA PHE A 517 -6.06 13.11 10.59
C PHE A 517 -6.10 11.67 11.09
N ILE A 518 -4.97 11.21 11.63
CA ILE A 518 -4.84 9.88 12.23
C ILE A 518 -4.47 10.06 13.69
N GLU A 519 -5.41 9.77 14.59
CA GLU A 519 -5.19 9.88 16.02
C GLU A 519 -4.35 8.70 16.53
N ILE A 520 -3.15 9.00 17.01
CA ILE A 520 -2.21 8.03 17.60
C ILE A 520 -2.53 7.92 19.10
N SER A 521 -3.47 7.03 19.41
CA SER A 521 -4.08 6.92 20.73
C SER A 521 -4.73 5.54 20.91
N PRO A 522 -4.79 4.98 22.13
CA PRO A 522 -5.45 3.69 22.39
C PRO A 522 -7.00 3.74 22.27
N HIS A 523 -7.57 4.95 22.23
CA HIS A 523 -9.01 5.18 22.04
C HIS A 523 -9.24 6.59 21.50
N PRO A 524 -10.27 6.83 20.65
CA PRO A 524 -10.59 8.17 20.15
C PRO A 524 -10.89 9.13 21.30
N ALA A 525 -10.02 10.10 21.52
CA ALA A 525 -10.18 11.17 22.50
C ALA A 525 -10.25 12.55 21.85
N LEU A 526 -9.47 12.74 20.77
CA LEU A 526 -9.40 13.99 20.02
C LEU A 526 -10.22 13.96 18.73
N SER A 527 -10.42 12.77 18.18
CA SER A 527 -11.22 12.57 16.95
C SER A 527 -12.60 13.23 17.00
N PRO A 528 -13.37 13.18 18.11
CA PRO A 528 -14.65 13.88 18.19
C PRO A 528 -14.53 15.40 18.02
N TYR A 529 -13.49 16.00 18.61
CA TYR A 529 -13.24 17.44 18.51
C TYR A 529 -12.84 17.84 17.09
N ILE A 530 -11.96 17.07 16.45
CA ILE A 530 -11.56 17.30 15.05
C ILE A 530 -12.76 17.15 14.12
N SER A 531 -13.60 16.14 14.33
CA SER A 531 -14.80 15.87 13.51
C SER A 531 -15.90 16.92 13.63
N SER A 532 -15.82 17.83 14.62
CA SER A 532 -16.77 18.94 14.73
C SER A 532 -16.56 20.03 13.66
N PHE A 533 -15.39 20.05 13.02
CA PHE A 533 -15.02 21.03 11.99
C PHE A 533 -14.28 20.43 10.78
N VAL A 534 -14.06 19.12 10.76
CA VAL A 534 -13.49 18.34 9.65
C VAL A 534 -14.45 17.21 9.30
N GLU A 535 -14.59 16.89 8.03
CA GLU A 535 -15.38 15.76 7.58
C GLU A 535 -14.98 14.47 8.29
N HIS A 536 -15.93 13.75 8.84
CA HIS A 536 -15.71 12.55 9.67
C HIS A 536 -14.90 11.46 8.94
N THR A 537 -15.09 11.31 7.63
CA THR A 537 -14.33 10.35 6.81
C THR A 537 -12.83 10.62 6.75
N ARG A 538 -12.40 11.82 7.13
CA ARG A 538 -11.01 12.24 7.19
C ARG A 538 -10.39 12.23 8.60
N VAL A 539 -11.10 11.69 9.59
CA VAL A 539 -10.63 11.58 10.97
C VAL A 539 -10.63 10.12 11.41
N LEU A 540 -9.45 9.53 11.50
CA LEU A 540 -9.24 8.11 11.73
C LEU A 540 -8.57 7.87 13.08
N CYS A 541 -8.93 6.77 13.76
CA CYS A 541 -8.25 6.32 14.97
C CYS A 541 -8.01 4.81 14.88
N PRO A 542 -6.75 4.36 14.77
CA PRO A 542 -6.38 2.95 14.57
C PRO A 542 -6.66 2.03 15.76
N MET A 543 -7.01 2.58 16.92
CA MET A 543 -7.28 1.78 18.11
C MET A 543 -8.59 2.20 18.77
N ARG A 544 -9.25 1.24 19.41
CA ARG A 544 -10.49 1.49 20.14
C ARG A 544 -10.63 0.56 21.34
N ARG A 545 -11.05 1.12 22.47
CA ARG A 545 -11.39 0.34 23.67
C ARG A 545 -12.54 -0.63 23.38
N PRO A 546 -12.45 -1.91 23.77
CA PRO A 546 -13.58 -2.82 23.77
C PRO A 546 -14.79 -2.25 24.53
N LYS A 547 -15.99 -2.42 24.00
CA LYS A 547 -17.24 -1.99 24.68
C LYS A 547 -17.67 -2.99 25.75
N THR A 548 -17.42 -4.27 25.51
CA THR A 548 -17.73 -5.39 26.39
C THR A 548 -16.54 -6.35 26.44
N GLN A 549 -16.52 -7.26 27.40
CA GLN A 549 -15.46 -8.28 27.47
C GLN A 549 -15.50 -9.25 26.28
N SER A 550 -16.64 -9.41 25.61
CA SER A 550 -16.79 -10.22 24.40
C SER A 550 -16.30 -9.52 23.12
N ASP A 551 -16.08 -8.19 23.15
CA ASP A 551 -15.59 -7.41 22.01
C ASP A 551 -14.05 -7.49 21.91
N VAL A 552 -13.55 -8.73 21.84
CA VAL A 552 -12.10 -9.03 21.88
C VAL A 552 -11.35 -8.40 20.69
N ASP A 553 -12.00 -8.27 19.55
CA ASP A 553 -11.39 -7.79 18.31
C ASP A 553 -11.54 -6.28 18.07
N ALA A 554 -12.15 -5.54 18.96
CA ALA A 554 -12.41 -4.09 18.80
C ALA A 554 -11.17 -3.30 18.35
N GLU A 555 -10.01 -3.58 18.97
CA GLU A 555 -8.76 -2.92 18.66
C GLU A 555 -8.22 -3.33 17.28
N ALA A 556 -8.18 -4.62 16.98
CA ALA A 556 -7.73 -5.13 15.70
C ALA A 556 -8.64 -4.70 14.54
N LEU A 557 -9.96 -4.70 14.77
CA LEU A 557 -10.94 -4.20 13.80
C LEU A 557 -10.77 -2.70 13.54
N ALA A 558 -10.50 -1.89 14.57
CA ALA A 558 -10.25 -0.46 14.41
C ALA A 558 -8.99 -0.20 13.58
N PHE A 559 -7.91 -0.93 13.85
CA PHE A 559 -6.67 -0.85 13.08
C PHE A 559 -6.89 -1.27 11.61
N THR A 560 -7.48 -2.43 11.41
CA THR A 560 -7.75 -2.99 10.06
C THR A 560 -8.66 -2.07 9.25
N ARG A 561 -9.70 -1.48 9.89
CA ARG A 561 -10.60 -0.50 9.27
C ARG A 561 -9.84 0.76 8.86
N THR A 562 -9.00 1.31 9.75
CA THR A 562 -8.17 2.48 9.44
C THR A 562 -7.28 2.23 8.23
N VAL A 563 -6.66 1.06 8.13
CA VAL A 563 -5.83 0.70 6.96
C VAL A 563 -6.69 0.62 5.68
N GLY A 564 -7.89 0.06 5.76
CA GLY A 564 -8.85 0.01 4.65
C GLY A 564 -9.28 1.39 4.18
N ASP A 565 -9.66 2.28 5.12
CA ASP A 565 -10.04 3.65 4.84
C ASP A 565 -8.90 4.44 4.16
N LEU A 566 -7.65 4.27 4.62
CA LEU A 566 -6.48 4.88 4.00
C LEU A 566 -6.26 4.40 2.56
N ILE A 567 -6.47 3.11 2.27
CA ILE A 567 -6.38 2.58 0.90
C ILE A 567 -7.44 3.22 0.01
N VAL A 568 -8.68 3.36 0.49
CA VAL A 568 -9.77 4.01 -0.24
C VAL A 568 -9.49 5.50 -0.44
N LEU A 569 -8.90 6.17 0.54
CA LEU A 569 -8.47 7.57 0.47
C LEU A 569 -7.23 7.79 -0.43
N GLY A 570 -6.72 6.76 -1.09
CA GLY A 570 -5.66 6.90 -2.08
C GLY A 570 -4.23 6.75 -1.56
N VAL A 571 -4.03 6.28 -0.32
CA VAL A 571 -2.69 6.02 0.21
C VAL A 571 -2.10 4.77 -0.45
N ASN A 572 -1.30 4.96 -1.49
CA ASN A 572 -0.81 3.90 -2.38
C ASN A 572 0.44 3.16 -1.86
N GLN A 573 1.12 3.66 -0.84
CA GLN A 573 2.34 3.08 -0.28
C GLN A 573 2.08 1.92 0.71
N ILE A 574 0.83 1.70 1.10
CA ILE A 574 0.47 0.67 2.09
C ILE A 574 0.84 -0.72 1.57
N ASP A 575 1.66 -1.44 2.32
CA ASP A 575 2.05 -2.82 2.01
C ASP A 575 1.56 -3.79 3.10
N LEU A 576 0.50 -4.54 2.78
CA LEU A 576 -0.08 -5.53 3.69
C LEU A 576 0.83 -6.75 3.90
N THR A 577 1.90 -6.93 3.11
CA THR A 577 2.85 -8.03 3.33
C THR A 577 3.58 -7.90 4.66
N ALA A 578 3.77 -6.67 5.13
CA ALA A 578 4.36 -6.40 6.44
C ALA A 578 3.46 -6.82 7.61
N LEU A 579 2.13 -6.85 7.40
CA LEU A 579 1.14 -7.27 8.41
C LEU A 579 0.92 -8.78 8.41
N TYR A 580 0.72 -9.36 7.23
CA TYR A 580 0.24 -10.73 7.09
C TYR A 580 1.35 -11.73 6.72
N GLY A 581 2.59 -11.24 6.53
CA GLY A 581 3.66 -12.06 5.99
C GLY A 581 3.44 -12.38 4.51
N ARG A 582 4.29 -13.20 3.94
CA ARG A 582 4.20 -13.61 2.54
C ARG A 582 4.19 -15.11 2.45
N SER A 583 3.12 -15.71 1.95
CA SER A 583 3.18 -17.03 1.35
C SER A 583 3.52 -16.86 -0.14
N SER A 584 4.70 -17.26 -0.54
CA SER A 584 5.13 -17.24 -1.94
C SER A 584 4.63 -18.46 -2.73
N ARG A 585 4.03 -19.44 -2.06
CA ARG A 585 3.75 -20.76 -2.62
C ARG A 585 2.26 -21.14 -2.68
N ASP A 586 1.39 -20.39 -1.99
CA ASP A 586 -0.04 -20.68 -2.09
C ASP A 586 -0.57 -20.20 -3.43
N PRO A 587 -1.23 -21.08 -4.21
CA PRO A 587 -1.87 -20.65 -5.44
C PRO A 587 -2.93 -19.60 -5.07
N ALA A 588 -2.64 -18.34 -5.41
CA ALA A 588 -3.62 -17.30 -5.28
C ALA A 588 -4.82 -17.70 -6.16
N TYR A 589 -6.01 -17.82 -5.58
CA TYR A 589 -7.22 -17.97 -6.37
C TYR A 589 -7.30 -16.80 -7.34
N ASN A 590 -7.18 -17.09 -8.61
CA ASN A 590 -7.20 -16.05 -9.62
C ASN A 590 -8.65 -15.70 -9.93
N ILE A 591 -9.19 -14.68 -9.24
CA ILE A 591 -10.49 -14.13 -9.58
C ILE A 591 -10.34 -13.34 -10.87
N PRO A 592 -10.96 -13.77 -11.99
CA PRO A 592 -10.88 -13.04 -13.23
C PRO A 592 -11.38 -11.61 -13.08
N TYR A 593 -10.71 -10.67 -13.75
CA TYR A 593 -11.22 -9.30 -13.77
C TYR A 593 -12.54 -9.25 -14.59
N PRO A 594 -13.63 -8.69 -14.04
CA PRO A 594 -14.94 -8.65 -14.71
C PRO A 594 -14.96 -7.55 -15.77
N PHE A 595 -14.34 -7.81 -16.91
CA PHE A 595 -14.39 -6.91 -18.06
C PHE A 595 -15.82 -6.72 -18.55
N THR A 596 -16.11 -5.55 -19.10
CA THR A 596 -17.31 -5.36 -19.89
C THR A 596 -16.98 -5.82 -21.30
N GLU A 597 -17.46 -6.98 -21.68
CA GLU A 597 -17.29 -7.47 -23.03
C GLU A 597 -18.14 -6.65 -23.99
N ARG A 598 -17.48 -6.13 -25.02
CA ARG A 598 -18.11 -5.51 -26.17
C ARG A 598 -17.66 -6.24 -27.42
N TYR A 599 -18.61 -6.68 -28.20
CA TYR A 599 -18.34 -7.23 -29.50
C TYR A 599 -18.05 -6.07 -30.46
N PHE A 600 -16.84 -6.03 -30.98
CA PHE A 600 -16.43 -5.13 -32.04
C PHE A 600 -16.36 -5.96 -33.33
N PRO A 601 -17.44 -6.04 -34.12
CA PRO A 601 -17.40 -6.77 -35.35
C PRO A 601 -16.37 -6.09 -36.27
N MET A 602 -15.40 -6.88 -36.77
CA MET A 602 -14.55 -6.40 -37.84
C MET A 602 -15.48 -6.19 -39.05
N ARG A 603 -15.78 -4.95 -39.39
CA ARG A 603 -16.46 -4.63 -40.63
C ARG A 603 -15.44 -4.92 -41.73
N ILE A 604 -15.51 -6.09 -42.28
CA ILE A 604 -14.97 -6.32 -43.62
C ILE A 604 -15.99 -5.63 -44.53
N ASP A 605 -15.66 -4.43 -44.99
CA ASP A 605 -16.47 -3.78 -46.00
C ASP A 605 -16.65 -4.81 -47.11
N GLY A 606 -17.91 -5.10 -47.47
CA GLY A 606 -18.26 -6.19 -48.40
C GLY A 606 -17.48 -6.08 -49.73
N PRO A 607 -17.49 -7.13 -50.52
CA PRO A 607 -16.63 -7.24 -51.66
C PRO A 607 -16.76 -5.99 -52.53
N ARG A 608 -15.65 -5.27 -52.68
CA ARG A 608 -15.55 -4.15 -53.65
C ARG A 608 -15.89 -4.79 -54.98
N SER A 609 -16.92 -4.30 -55.67
CA SER A 609 -17.39 -4.81 -56.93
C SER A 609 -16.22 -5.14 -57.88
N GLN A 610 -15.90 -6.41 -58.01
CA GLN A 610 -14.85 -6.88 -58.91
C GLN A 610 -15.42 -7.10 -60.32
N PRO A 611 -14.62 -6.83 -61.34
CA PRO A 611 -15.01 -7.26 -62.69
C PRO A 611 -15.14 -8.79 -62.70
N GLY A 612 -16.24 -9.29 -63.20
CA GLY A 612 -16.55 -10.74 -63.25
C GLY A 612 -15.42 -11.57 -63.83
N LEU A 613 -15.21 -12.74 -63.24
CA LEU A 613 -14.25 -13.75 -63.69
C LEU A 613 -14.57 -14.20 -65.13
N PRO A 614 -13.54 -14.39 -65.96
CA PRO A 614 -13.73 -15.09 -67.24
C PRO A 614 -14.18 -16.52 -66.96
N GLN A 615 -15.21 -16.96 -67.63
CA GLN A 615 -15.78 -18.32 -67.46
C GLN A 615 -14.94 -19.45 -68.06
N ASP A 616 -13.79 -19.14 -68.69
CA ASP A 616 -12.95 -20.11 -69.43
C ASP A 616 -11.74 -20.67 -68.64
N GLY A 617 -11.57 -20.29 -67.36
CA GLY A 617 -10.64 -20.96 -66.41
C GLY A 617 -9.14 -20.83 -66.69
N SER A 618 -8.68 -20.03 -67.67
CA SER A 618 -7.27 -20.03 -68.03
C SER A 618 -6.33 -19.09 -67.36
N SER A 619 -6.78 -17.95 -66.82
CA SER A 619 -6.00 -17.04 -65.94
C SER A 619 -6.83 -15.91 -65.40
N LEU A 620 -6.55 -15.52 -64.13
CA LEU A 620 -7.12 -14.36 -63.49
C LEU A 620 -6.15 -13.17 -63.56
N HIS A 621 -6.59 -12.07 -64.17
CA HIS A 621 -5.85 -10.84 -64.20
C HIS A 621 -6.45 -9.81 -63.24
N LEU A 622 -5.80 -9.58 -62.11
CA LEU A 622 -6.16 -8.54 -61.15
C LEU A 622 -5.27 -7.32 -61.33
N GLN A 623 -5.89 -6.16 -61.46
CA GLN A 623 -5.16 -4.90 -61.50
C GLN A 623 -5.28 -4.19 -60.14
N VAL A 624 -4.19 -4.17 -59.41
CA VAL A 624 -4.09 -3.54 -58.07
C VAL A 624 -3.29 -2.26 -58.19
N ASN A 625 -3.84 -1.18 -57.72
CA ASN A 625 -3.17 0.13 -57.68
C ASN A 625 -3.52 0.93 -56.42
N ALA A 626 -2.79 2.00 -56.18
CA ALA A 626 -2.97 2.85 -54.98
C ALA A 626 -4.35 3.52 -54.87
N ARG A 627 -5.16 3.56 -55.95
CA ARG A 627 -6.54 4.07 -55.92
C ARG A 627 -7.53 2.99 -55.52
N THR A 628 -7.31 1.77 -56.00
CA THR A 628 -8.19 0.62 -55.69
C THR A 628 -7.88 0.01 -54.33
N HIS A 629 -6.60 0.02 -53.90
CA HIS A 629 -6.12 -0.59 -52.65
C HIS A 629 -5.13 0.36 -51.95
N PRO A 630 -5.60 1.48 -51.39
CA PRO A 630 -4.73 2.50 -50.79
C PRO A 630 -3.99 1.97 -49.55
N ASP A 631 -4.57 1.03 -48.83
CA ASP A 631 -4.02 0.35 -47.65
C ASP A 631 -2.78 -0.50 -48.01
N LEU A 632 -2.77 -1.20 -49.16
CA LEU A 632 -1.60 -1.96 -49.60
C LEU A 632 -0.43 -1.04 -50.00
N ALA A 633 -0.71 0.17 -50.47
CA ALA A 633 0.30 1.15 -50.83
C ALA A 633 1.00 1.76 -49.61
N GLN A 634 0.44 1.63 -48.39
CA GLN A 634 1.03 2.07 -47.14
C GLN A 634 2.03 1.08 -46.52
N HIS A 635 2.11 -0.15 -47.05
CA HIS A 635 3.11 -1.13 -46.67
C HIS A 635 4.47 -0.80 -47.27
N VAL A 636 5.23 0.07 -46.58
CA VAL A 636 6.49 0.64 -47.07
C VAL A 636 7.68 -0.06 -46.40
N ILE A 637 8.59 -0.64 -47.19
CA ILE A 637 9.85 -1.25 -46.71
C ILE A 637 11.01 -0.52 -47.41
N ASN A 638 11.92 0.02 -46.62
CA ASN A 638 13.06 0.79 -47.09
C ASN A 638 12.68 2.00 -48.00
N GLY A 639 11.56 2.66 -47.69
CA GLY A 639 11.08 3.81 -48.46
C GLY A 639 10.33 3.48 -49.75
N GLU A 640 10.19 2.19 -50.10
CA GLU A 640 9.43 1.76 -51.25
C GLU A 640 8.17 0.99 -50.82
N PRO A 641 6.99 1.29 -51.37
CA PRO A 641 5.81 0.48 -51.16
C PRO A 641 5.96 -0.89 -51.79
N ILE A 642 5.80 -1.91 -50.96
CA ILE A 642 5.93 -3.32 -51.38
C ILE A 642 4.64 -4.04 -51.00
N MET A 643 4.10 -4.84 -51.91
CA MET A 643 2.90 -5.60 -51.68
C MET A 643 3.16 -6.70 -50.64
N PRO A 644 2.40 -6.77 -49.52
CA PRO A 644 2.58 -7.81 -48.51
C PRO A 644 2.19 -9.19 -49.06
N GLY A 645 2.91 -10.24 -48.63
CA GLY A 645 2.61 -11.61 -49.03
C GLY A 645 1.18 -12.06 -48.69
N ALA A 646 0.63 -11.58 -47.58
CA ALA A 646 -0.75 -11.84 -47.19
C ALA A 646 -1.77 -11.30 -48.20
N ALA A 647 -1.49 -10.19 -48.86
CA ALA A 647 -2.39 -9.60 -49.86
C ALA A 647 -2.53 -10.48 -51.09
N PHE A 648 -1.48 -11.22 -51.51
CA PHE A 648 -1.58 -12.21 -52.57
C PHE A 648 -2.48 -13.39 -52.20
N LEU A 649 -2.44 -13.85 -50.95
CA LEU A 649 -3.30 -14.91 -50.45
C LEU A 649 -4.76 -14.46 -50.41
N ASP A 650 -5.00 -13.22 -49.98
CA ASP A 650 -6.32 -12.61 -49.93
C ASP A 650 -6.92 -12.49 -51.33
N MET A 651 -6.14 -12.03 -52.33
CA MET A 651 -6.55 -11.96 -53.74
C MET A 651 -6.88 -13.33 -54.35
N VAL A 652 -6.11 -14.36 -54.00
CA VAL A 652 -6.40 -15.73 -54.44
C VAL A 652 -7.69 -16.23 -53.81
N SER A 653 -7.91 -15.94 -52.52
CA SER A 653 -9.13 -16.30 -51.81
C SER A 653 -10.37 -15.62 -52.41
N GLU A 654 -10.27 -14.32 -52.71
CA GLU A 654 -11.35 -13.57 -53.38
C GLU A 654 -11.64 -14.10 -54.79
N ALA A 655 -10.61 -14.54 -55.50
CA ALA A 655 -10.74 -15.09 -56.86
C ALA A 655 -11.47 -16.44 -56.89
N ASP A 656 -11.31 -17.26 -55.86
CA ASP A 656 -11.96 -18.58 -55.77
C ASP A 656 -13.45 -18.51 -55.33
N SER A 657 -13.98 -17.30 -55.08
CA SER A 657 -15.39 -17.03 -54.72
C SER A 657 -15.89 -17.84 -53.51
N GLN A 658 -15.00 -18.38 -52.70
CA GLN A 658 -15.31 -19.12 -51.48
C GLN A 658 -15.41 -18.17 -50.27
N PRO A 659 -16.35 -18.36 -49.35
CA PRO A 659 -16.38 -17.63 -48.10
C PRO A 659 -15.08 -17.80 -47.33
N ILE A 660 -14.58 -16.73 -46.69
CA ILE A 660 -13.34 -16.75 -45.88
C ILE A 660 -13.34 -17.86 -44.81
N HIS A 661 -14.52 -18.31 -44.36
CA HIS A 661 -14.67 -19.45 -43.45
C HIS A 661 -14.19 -20.78 -44.02
N ASP A 662 -14.33 -20.98 -45.32
CA ASP A 662 -13.95 -22.24 -46.00
C ASP A 662 -12.49 -22.21 -46.47
N PHE A 663 -11.87 -21.03 -46.55
CA PHE A 663 -10.47 -20.88 -46.98
C PHE A 663 -9.49 -21.73 -46.15
N TRP A 664 -9.76 -21.91 -44.87
CA TRP A 664 -8.90 -22.75 -43.98
C TRP A 664 -9.08 -24.25 -44.20
N HIS A 665 -10.11 -24.66 -44.88
CA HIS A 665 -10.36 -26.03 -45.29
C HIS A 665 -10.18 -26.25 -46.81
N GLY A 666 -9.87 -25.17 -47.56
CA GLY A 666 -9.71 -25.20 -48.98
C GLY A 666 -8.38 -25.81 -49.45
N ASN A 667 -8.37 -26.32 -50.66
CA ASN A 667 -7.30 -27.09 -51.27
C ASN A 667 -6.07 -26.30 -51.75
N LEU A 668 -5.69 -25.19 -51.07
CA LEU A 668 -4.43 -24.51 -51.37
C LEU A 668 -3.25 -25.39 -50.93
N LEU A 669 -2.78 -26.26 -51.84
CA LEU A 669 -1.72 -27.23 -51.57
C LEU A 669 -0.32 -26.60 -51.48
N SER A 670 -0.06 -25.48 -52.18
CA SER A 670 1.16 -24.69 -52.01
C SER A 670 1.05 -23.32 -52.69
N VAL A 671 1.66 -22.31 -52.06
CA VAL A 671 1.86 -20.97 -52.64
C VAL A 671 3.36 -20.70 -52.71
N SER A 672 3.89 -20.40 -53.88
CA SER A 672 5.31 -20.07 -54.07
C SER A 672 5.44 -18.65 -54.62
N PHE A 673 6.16 -17.81 -53.89
CA PHE A 673 6.48 -16.46 -54.35
C PHE A 673 7.86 -16.45 -55.02
N PHE A 674 7.88 -16.14 -56.32
CA PHE A 674 9.12 -16.14 -57.12
C PHE A 674 9.84 -14.78 -57.13
N ARG A 675 9.11 -13.68 -56.91
CA ARG A 675 9.66 -12.30 -56.83
C ARG A 675 8.81 -11.42 -55.96
N SER A 676 9.42 -10.39 -55.37
CA SER A 676 8.71 -9.27 -54.71
C SER A 676 8.12 -8.33 -55.77
N CYS A 677 6.86 -7.97 -55.68
CA CYS A 677 6.25 -6.96 -56.52
C CYS A 677 6.44 -5.57 -55.92
N LYS A 678 7.06 -4.68 -56.69
CA LYS A 678 7.20 -3.25 -56.38
C LYS A 678 6.06 -2.47 -56.98
N TRP A 679 5.53 -1.48 -56.28
CA TRP A 679 4.60 -0.49 -56.82
C TRP A 679 5.32 0.37 -57.88
N VAL A 680 4.88 0.33 -59.11
CA VAL A 680 5.40 1.20 -60.14
C VAL A 680 4.60 2.49 -60.10
N ARG A 681 5.24 3.62 -59.78
CA ARG A 681 4.66 4.94 -60.02
C ARG A 681 4.56 5.17 -61.51
N THR A 682 3.40 4.94 -62.10
CA THR A 682 3.10 5.52 -63.41
C THR A 682 2.98 7.04 -63.23
N ARG A 683 3.93 7.81 -63.78
CA ARG A 683 3.73 9.23 -63.96
C ARG A 683 2.55 9.39 -64.94
N CYS A 684 1.41 9.83 -64.43
CA CYS A 684 0.40 10.41 -65.29
C CYS A 684 1.02 11.70 -65.88
N GLY A 685 1.36 11.67 -67.16
CA GLY A 685 1.57 12.87 -67.94
C GLY A 685 0.30 13.70 -67.86
N THR A 686 0.48 15.00 -67.69
CA THR A 686 -0.52 16.05 -67.66
C THR A 686 -1.49 15.98 -68.79
#